data_41d591e3b9c814dfa3e19cc43f19ac65
#
_entry.id   41d591e3b9c814dfa3e19cc43f19ac65
#
_cell.length_a   1.000
_cell.length_b   1.000
_cell.length_c   1.000
_cell.angle_alpha   90.00
_cell.angle_beta   90.00
_cell.angle_gamma   90.00
#
_symmetry.space_group_name_H-M   'P 1'
#
loop_
_entity.id
_entity.type
_entity.pdbx_description
1 polymer ?
#
loop_
_entity_poly.entity_id
_entity_poly.type
_entity_poly.pdbx_seq_one_letter_code
_entity_poly.pdbx_strand_id
1 'polypeptide(L)'
;MTLIVGLFGVAPGISVHAQEPEKSDTVALDTSRVRELPELKVTVTRTEESLQRVPYAVGVLNRTEIQRGQATVGLDEALNNLPGVVVSNRYNFSLDQRISIRGFGSRSNFGVRGLKILLDGVPQTLPDGQSQLTNVDFADIDRAEVLRGASSSLYGNASGGVISFRTERAAPGPFAQRVRLHGGDGKRADDGFYKWQSWTSARSGNVSGTLSISQFKADGFRQHSAAEFRQLNGGLDYAISGSTIGTLRLSLADSPRAENPGALTLTEYTLNPDSAAGNNIRRGADKDAQQYQLALGLRHFDDSGNEYDATIFGLIRDLANPLAAAPFTGAPLTAGTYVAIDRAVGGARAGISRRLGPGEQSPRLTAGVDLQRMRDDRQNFVSDAGRRTDVTLLDQREQVTEFGPFTQVQWSPDEQLLLSAGTRYDWVRFDLNDRFLTDGDDSGARTMAALSGNVGVSWSFGQQLVPYLNVSTSFETPTTTELVNKPDGSGGLNAALGPQRAINYEIGARGQPLPSISYSVALFLGRISDAIVQGPEVGGRAFFRNAGKTHNDGAEVGISVAPVRGLTLNGAYTYARYRFASYRLADGTVLDGNRLPGVPEHFWRLGLRTSLPADFYLDADHTISSSILADDANTTWVDAWGAGITNLRLGWGGQTGQVEIAPFLGVNNLWDRRYVGSVTLNGVGGRVFEPAPRRIIYLGTEIGYVAAP
;
A
#
# COMPACT_ATOMS: atom_id res chain seq x y z
N MET A 1 -25.52 0.72 -17.89
CA MET A 1 -24.41 0.88 -18.85
C MET A 1 -24.30 -0.40 -19.66
N THR A 2 -24.73 -0.38 -20.93
CA THR A 2 -24.90 -1.56 -21.80
C THR A 2 -23.54 -1.97 -22.34
N LEU A 3 -23.11 -3.19 -22.07
CA LEU A 3 -21.85 -3.77 -22.54
C LEU A 3 -21.95 -4.06 -24.05
N ILE A 4 -21.10 -3.40 -24.87
CA ILE A 4 -20.90 -3.75 -26.26
C ILE A 4 -19.72 -4.73 -26.32
N VAL A 5 -20.01 -6.00 -26.60
CA VAL A 5 -19.02 -7.01 -26.96
C VAL A 5 -18.80 -6.94 -28.46
N GLY A 6 -17.66 -6.36 -28.88
CA GLY A 6 -17.21 -6.33 -30.25
C GLY A 6 -16.34 -7.54 -30.56
N LEU A 7 -16.79 -8.41 -31.47
CA LEU A 7 -16.03 -9.53 -32.05
C LEU A 7 -14.85 -8.99 -32.88
N PHE A 8 -13.64 -9.46 -32.60
CA PHE A 8 -12.50 -9.32 -33.50
C PHE A 8 -12.55 -10.39 -34.59
N GLY A 9 -12.79 -9.94 -35.80
CA GLY A 9 -12.73 -10.81 -37.00
C GLY A 9 -11.28 -11.10 -37.39
N VAL A 10 -10.99 -12.37 -37.60
CA VAL A 10 -9.71 -12.90 -38.10
C VAL A 10 -9.61 -12.70 -39.59
N ALA A 11 -8.60 -12.00 -40.10
CA ALA A 11 -8.23 -11.97 -41.51
C ALA A 11 -7.08 -12.99 -41.79
N PRO A 12 -7.09 -13.72 -42.90
CA PRO A 12 -6.10 -14.76 -43.17
C PRO A 12 -4.88 -14.27 -43.96
N GLY A 13 -3.72 -14.72 -43.54
CA GLY A 13 -2.68 -15.17 -44.44
C GLY A 13 -1.63 -14.18 -44.92
N ILE A 14 -0.46 -14.17 -44.26
CA ILE A 14 0.84 -13.93 -44.93
C ILE A 14 1.82 -14.99 -44.38
N SER A 15 2.29 -15.85 -45.30
CA SER A 15 3.29 -16.86 -45.06
C SER A 15 4.69 -16.22 -44.98
N VAL A 16 5.37 -16.34 -43.85
CA VAL A 16 6.79 -16.04 -43.71
C VAL A 16 7.53 -17.33 -43.40
N HIS A 17 8.63 -17.56 -44.12
CA HIS A 17 9.49 -18.73 -44.01
C HIS A 17 10.01 -18.94 -42.61
N ALA A 18 9.88 -20.17 -42.13
CA ALA A 18 10.40 -20.64 -40.87
C ALA A 18 11.93 -20.78 -40.95
N GLN A 19 12.64 -20.14 -40.04
CA GLN A 19 13.96 -20.58 -39.62
C GLN A 19 13.78 -21.75 -38.63
N GLU A 20 14.59 -22.78 -38.79
CA GLU A 20 14.58 -23.97 -37.96
C GLU A 20 14.83 -23.61 -36.48
N PRO A 21 14.07 -24.19 -35.54
CA PRO A 21 14.32 -23.98 -34.12
C PRO A 21 15.60 -24.70 -33.70
N GLU A 22 16.49 -23.97 -33.03
CA GLU A 22 17.56 -24.56 -32.25
C GLU A 22 17.00 -25.63 -31.32
N LYS A 23 17.61 -26.79 -31.29
CA LYS A 23 17.24 -27.94 -30.48
C LYS A 23 17.20 -27.49 -29.00
N SER A 24 16.02 -27.49 -28.44
CA SER A 24 15.77 -27.44 -27.01
C SER A 24 16.46 -28.66 -26.39
N ASP A 25 17.59 -28.43 -25.72
CA ASP A 25 18.18 -29.41 -24.81
C ASP A 25 17.17 -29.67 -23.71
N THR A 26 16.55 -30.83 -23.76
CA THR A 26 15.80 -31.41 -22.63
C THR A 26 16.83 -31.70 -21.55
N VAL A 27 17.06 -30.73 -20.67
CA VAL A 27 17.86 -30.91 -19.45
C VAL A 27 17.09 -31.90 -18.58
N ALA A 28 17.61 -33.14 -18.57
CA ALA A 28 17.21 -34.12 -17.55
C ALA A 28 17.43 -33.47 -16.19
N LEU A 29 16.35 -33.44 -15.38
CA LEU A 29 16.34 -32.91 -14.03
C LEU A 29 17.37 -33.69 -13.19
N ASP A 30 18.58 -33.16 -13.09
CA ASP A 30 19.58 -33.59 -12.13
C ASP A 30 19.10 -33.16 -10.73
N THR A 31 18.50 -34.11 -10.02
CA THR A 31 17.90 -33.90 -8.69
C THR A 31 18.94 -33.71 -7.58
N SER A 32 20.23 -33.73 -7.90
CA SER A 32 21.34 -33.62 -6.93
C SER A 32 21.89 -32.18 -6.78
N ARG A 33 21.56 -31.25 -7.70
CA ARG A 33 22.01 -29.87 -7.59
C ARG A 33 21.04 -29.06 -6.72
N VAL A 34 21.55 -28.57 -5.61
CA VAL A 34 20.93 -27.47 -4.83
C VAL A 34 20.66 -26.32 -5.82
N ARG A 35 19.39 -26.03 -6.05
CA ARG A 35 18.98 -24.97 -6.98
C ARG A 35 19.41 -23.65 -6.36
N GLU A 36 20.39 -22.99 -6.92
CA GLU A 36 20.73 -21.62 -6.57
C GLU A 36 19.44 -20.79 -6.77
N LEU A 37 18.99 -20.12 -5.73
CA LEU A 37 17.86 -19.18 -5.85
C LEU A 37 18.30 -18.07 -6.81
N PRO A 38 17.50 -17.76 -7.84
CA PRO A 38 17.85 -16.69 -8.77
C PRO A 38 18.07 -15.38 -8.01
N GLU A 39 19.07 -14.61 -8.42
CA GLU A 39 19.36 -13.30 -7.84
C GLU A 39 18.11 -12.42 -7.90
N LEU A 40 17.63 -12.01 -6.74
CA LEU A 40 16.42 -11.19 -6.63
C LEU A 40 16.81 -9.72 -6.83
N LYS A 41 16.36 -9.13 -7.94
CA LYS A 41 16.57 -7.71 -8.25
C LYS A 41 15.39 -6.89 -7.76
N VAL A 42 15.65 -5.65 -7.36
CA VAL A 42 14.66 -4.67 -6.92
C VAL A 42 14.76 -3.39 -7.75
N THR A 43 13.63 -2.74 -7.92
CA THR A 43 13.49 -1.48 -8.69
C THR A 43 13.01 -0.32 -7.84
N VAL A 44 12.58 -0.59 -6.62
CA VAL A 44 12.08 0.43 -5.68
C VAL A 44 13.15 1.47 -5.27
N THR A 45 14.39 1.26 -5.62
CA THR A 45 15.52 2.22 -5.45
C THR A 45 15.72 3.14 -6.66
N ARG A 46 14.77 3.24 -7.58
CA ARG A 46 14.83 3.99 -8.85
C ARG A 46 15.72 3.37 -9.92
N THR A 47 16.58 2.47 -9.57
CA THR A 47 17.45 1.68 -10.48
C THR A 47 17.26 0.21 -10.20
N GLU A 48 17.41 -0.63 -11.22
CA GLU A 48 17.46 -2.08 -11.01
C GLU A 48 18.77 -2.45 -10.33
N GLU A 49 18.69 -3.06 -9.15
CA GLU A 49 19.85 -3.48 -8.36
C GLU A 49 19.55 -4.81 -7.65
N SER A 50 20.60 -5.58 -7.38
CA SER A 50 20.49 -6.79 -6.57
C SER A 50 19.97 -6.48 -5.17
N LEU A 51 18.92 -7.19 -4.72
CA LEU A 51 18.40 -7.06 -3.37
C LEU A 51 19.51 -7.22 -2.32
N GLN A 52 20.46 -8.10 -2.58
CA GLN A 52 21.55 -8.34 -1.63
C GLN A 52 22.50 -7.15 -1.49
N ARG A 53 22.65 -6.31 -2.51
CA ARG A 53 23.62 -5.22 -2.53
C ARG A 53 23.09 -3.89 -2.05
N VAL A 54 21.77 -3.63 -2.13
CA VAL A 54 21.20 -2.32 -1.78
C VAL A 54 21.43 -1.96 -0.30
N PRO A 55 21.90 -0.73 0.04
CA PRO A 55 22.14 -0.31 1.42
C PRO A 55 20.85 0.17 2.13
N TYR A 56 19.80 -0.61 2.00
CA TYR A 56 18.46 -0.30 2.57
C TYR A 56 17.76 -1.58 3.02
N ALA A 57 16.86 -1.49 3.98
CA ALA A 57 15.94 -2.56 4.31
C ALA A 57 14.84 -2.66 3.24
N VAL A 58 14.95 -3.64 2.34
CA VAL A 58 13.95 -3.90 1.30
C VAL A 58 13.34 -5.28 1.52
N GLY A 59 12.01 -5.36 1.40
CA GLY A 59 11.27 -6.60 1.36
C GLY A 59 10.62 -6.80 -0.02
N VAL A 60 10.52 -8.05 -0.46
CA VAL A 60 9.89 -8.40 -1.73
C VAL A 60 8.92 -9.54 -1.49
N LEU A 61 7.72 -9.42 -2.05
CA LEU A 61 6.71 -10.47 -2.11
C LEU A 61 6.42 -10.79 -3.57
N ASN A 62 6.37 -12.07 -3.89
CA ASN A 62 6.01 -12.56 -5.21
C ASN A 62 4.53 -12.96 -5.27
N ARG A 63 4.04 -13.29 -6.49
CA ARG A 63 2.65 -13.68 -6.73
C ARG A 63 2.17 -14.81 -5.80
N THR A 64 2.98 -15.84 -5.60
CA THR A 64 2.64 -16.97 -4.73
C THR A 64 2.42 -16.53 -3.28
N GLU A 65 3.25 -15.59 -2.80
CA GLU A 65 3.14 -15.03 -1.46
C GLU A 65 1.93 -14.11 -1.27
N ILE A 66 1.49 -13.49 -2.35
CA ILE A 66 0.36 -12.56 -2.35
C ILE A 66 -0.97 -13.31 -2.56
N GLN A 67 -1.01 -14.29 -3.47
CA GLN A 67 -2.29 -14.78 -4.00
C GLN A 67 -2.62 -16.23 -3.62
N ARG A 68 -1.64 -17.14 -3.40
CA ARG A 68 -1.90 -18.58 -3.26
C ARG A 68 -2.83 -18.90 -2.08
N GLY A 69 -4.05 -19.35 -2.37
CA GLY A 69 -5.06 -19.69 -1.36
C GLY A 69 -5.58 -18.49 -0.55
N GLN A 70 -5.15 -17.26 -0.84
CA GLN A 70 -5.58 -16.05 -0.14
C GLN A 70 -6.94 -15.56 -0.65
N ALA A 71 -7.68 -14.85 0.18
CA ALA A 71 -8.91 -14.17 -0.25
C ALA A 71 -8.62 -12.95 -1.14
N THR A 72 -7.39 -12.42 -1.11
CA THR A 72 -6.93 -11.27 -1.88
C THR A 72 -7.81 -10.01 -1.72
N VAL A 73 -8.33 -9.81 -0.52
CA VAL A 73 -9.21 -8.70 -0.16
C VAL A 73 -8.44 -7.63 0.64
N GLY A 74 -7.53 -8.07 1.52
CA GLY A 74 -6.78 -7.21 2.42
C GLY A 74 -5.28 -7.18 2.14
N LEU A 75 -4.66 -6.01 2.33
CA LEU A 75 -3.21 -5.82 2.28
C LEU A 75 -2.47 -6.62 3.37
N ASP A 76 -3.13 -6.80 4.51
CA ASP A 76 -2.62 -7.52 5.68
C ASP A 76 -2.36 -9.00 5.40
N GLU A 77 -3.07 -9.60 4.43
CA GLU A 77 -2.89 -10.99 4.03
C GLU A 77 -1.44 -11.27 3.56
N ALA A 78 -0.80 -10.29 2.90
CA ALA A 78 0.53 -10.42 2.32
C ALA A 78 1.57 -9.53 3.01
N LEU A 79 1.32 -8.23 3.19
CA LEU A 79 2.33 -7.28 3.63
C LEU A 79 2.82 -7.53 5.06
N ASN A 80 2.01 -8.11 5.94
CA ASN A 80 2.41 -8.49 7.29
C ASN A 80 3.50 -9.58 7.33
N ASN A 81 3.79 -10.25 6.21
CA ASN A 81 4.93 -11.17 6.10
C ASN A 81 6.28 -10.47 6.07
N LEU A 82 6.30 -9.13 5.90
CA LEU A 82 7.53 -8.35 5.87
C LEU A 82 7.82 -7.75 7.26
N PRO A 83 9.03 -7.94 7.82
CA PRO A 83 9.40 -7.30 9.07
C PRO A 83 9.37 -5.77 8.91
N GLY A 84 9.00 -5.04 9.97
CA GLY A 84 8.88 -3.57 9.95
C GLY A 84 7.59 -3.03 9.33
N VAL A 85 6.75 -3.90 8.77
CA VAL A 85 5.46 -3.54 8.19
C VAL A 85 4.33 -4.08 9.06
N VAL A 86 3.44 -3.21 9.51
CA VAL A 86 2.25 -3.59 10.28
C VAL A 86 1.02 -3.03 9.56
N VAL A 87 0.22 -3.93 9.01
CA VAL A 87 -1.06 -3.59 8.39
C VAL A 87 -2.18 -4.04 9.31
N SER A 88 -2.99 -3.09 9.75
CA SER A 88 -4.17 -3.33 10.59
C SER A 88 -5.42 -3.31 9.72
N ASN A 89 -6.13 -4.44 9.66
CA ASN A 89 -7.36 -4.53 8.91
C ASN A 89 -8.53 -4.05 9.77
N ARG A 90 -9.19 -2.99 9.32
CA ARG A 90 -10.35 -2.42 10.01
C ARG A 90 -11.61 -3.23 9.80
N TYR A 91 -11.64 -4.07 8.76
CA TYR A 91 -12.87 -4.72 8.28
C TYR A 91 -14.03 -3.72 8.10
N ASN A 92 -13.63 -2.49 7.78
CA ASN A 92 -14.46 -1.35 7.48
C ASN A 92 -14.00 -0.82 6.13
N PHE A 93 -14.68 -1.22 5.09
CA PHE A 93 -14.29 -0.93 3.72
C PHE A 93 -14.52 0.55 3.31
N SER A 94 -15.21 1.32 4.13
CA SER A 94 -15.30 2.78 3.97
C SER A 94 -13.97 3.49 4.24
N LEU A 95 -13.08 2.86 5.00
CA LEU A 95 -11.76 3.38 5.37
C LEU A 95 -10.66 2.49 4.79
N ASP A 96 -9.55 3.10 4.36
CA ASP A 96 -8.37 2.34 3.96
C ASP A 96 -7.77 1.59 5.16
N GLN A 97 -7.13 0.44 4.90
CA GLN A 97 -6.37 -0.28 5.91
C GLN A 97 -5.23 0.61 6.42
N ARG A 98 -4.97 0.54 7.71
CA ARG A 98 -3.88 1.30 8.30
C ARG A 98 -2.56 0.59 8.05
N ILE A 99 -1.65 1.23 7.32
CA ILE A 99 -0.31 0.73 7.06
C ILE A 99 0.68 1.53 7.90
N SER A 100 1.46 0.85 8.71
CA SER A 100 2.56 1.45 9.48
C SER A 100 3.89 0.83 9.05
N ILE A 101 4.84 1.68 8.67
CA ILE A 101 6.24 1.30 8.48
C ILE A 101 7.08 2.15 9.42
N ARG A 102 7.72 1.51 10.42
CA ARG A 102 8.55 2.19 11.43
C ARG A 102 7.83 3.35 12.15
N GLY A 103 6.50 3.18 12.37
CA GLY A 103 5.66 4.16 13.04
C GLY A 103 5.05 5.24 12.14
N PHE A 104 5.56 5.44 10.92
CA PHE A 104 4.92 6.30 9.94
C PHE A 104 3.66 5.64 9.39
N GLY A 105 2.62 6.41 9.14
CA GLY A 105 1.31 5.95 8.69
C GLY A 105 0.39 5.43 9.81
N SER A 106 0.91 5.10 11.00
CA SER A 106 0.12 4.58 12.13
C SER A 106 -0.98 5.52 12.60
N ARG A 107 -0.77 6.83 12.49
CA ARG A 107 -1.68 7.88 12.96
C ARG A 107 -2.62 8.41 11.88
N SER A 108 -2.66 7.81 10.71
CA SER A 108 -3.58 8.20 9.64
C SER A 108 -5.03 7.88 10.03
N ASN A 109 -5.90 8.88 10.03
CA ASN A 109 -7.31 8.71 10.29
C ASN A 109 -8.09 8.26 9.05
N PHE A 110 -7.63 8.68 7.88
CA PHE A 110 -8.19 8.33 6.57
C PHE A 110 -7.07 8.31 5.53
N GLY A 111 -7.16 7.40 4.55
CA GLY A 111 -6.11 7.13 3.58
C GLY A 111 -4.83 6.60 4.21
N VAL A 112 -3.78 6.50 3.42
CA VAL A 112 -2.43 6.14 3.86
C VAL A 112 -1.56 7.39 3.79
N ARG A 113 -0.73 7.62 4.81
CA ARG A 113 0.15 8.78 4.93
C ARG A 113 1.59 8.40 5.25
N GLY A 114 2.53 9.30 4.92
CA GLY A 114 3.95 9.11 5.19
C GLY A 114 4.60 7.98 4.39
N LEU A 115 3.86 7.36 3.47
CA LEU A 115 4.32 6.29 2.59
C LEU A 115 4.07 6.68 1.13
N LYS A 116 5.06 6.48 0.28
CA LYS A 116 4.86 6.60 -1.18
C LYS A 116 4.38 5.26 -1.71
N ILE A 117 3.24 5.25 -2.38
CA ILE A 117 2.67 4.05 -2.98
C ILE A 117 2.67 4.20 -4.49
N LEU A 118 3.15 3.18 -5.17
CA LEU A 118 3.22 3.09 -6.62
C LEU A 118 2.44 1.87 -7.10
N LEU A 119 1.73 2.01 -8.21
CA LEU A 119 1.14 0.90 -8.98
C LEU A 119 1.71 0.97 -10.40
N ASP A 120 2.48 -0.04 -10.82
CA ASP A 120 3.21 -0.06 -12.09
C ASP A 120 4.07 1.20 -12.34
N GLY A 121 4.68 1.74 -11.28
CA GLY A 121 5.47 2.96 -11.32
C GLY A 121 4.67 4.26 -11.26
N VAL A 122 3.33 4.21 -11.35
CA VAL A 122 2.44 5.38 -11.26
C VAL A 122 2.14 5.69 -9.80
N PRO A 123 2.36 6.93 -9.31
CA PRO A 123 2.05 7.29 -7.93
C PRO A 123 0.56 7.17 -7.61
N GLN A 124 0.26 6.44 -6.55
CA GLN A 124 -1.05 6.43 -5.88
C GLN A 124 -1.07 7.44 -4.72
N THR A 125 0.10 7.92 -4.33
CA THR A 125 0.25 9.01 -3.38
C THR A 125 0.10 10.33 -4.11
N LEU A 126 -0.87 11.10 -3.69
CA LEU A 126 -1.24 12.42 -4.21
C LEU A 126 -0.18 13.48 -3.84
N PRO A 127 -0.19 14.66 -4.48
CA PRO A 127 0.75 15.74 -4.19
C PRO A 127 0.70 16.24 -2.74
N ASP A 128 -0.43 16.08 -2.04
CA ASP A 128 -0.59 16.42 -0.62
C ASP A 128 -0.11 15.32 0.34
N GLY A 129 0.47 14.23 -0.19
CA GLY A 129 1.02 13.12 0.60
C GLY A 129 0.02 12.05 1.04
N GLN A 130 -1.27 12.17 0.69
CA GLN A 130 -2.26 11.15 0.98
C GLN A 130 -2.30 10.09 -0.12
N SER A 131 -2.48 8.82 0.23
CA SER A 131 -2.75 7.75 -0.73
C SER A 131 -4.11 7.11 -0.44
N GLN A 132 -4.80 6.71 -1.52
CA GLN A 132 -6.03 5.93 -1.46
C GLN A 132 -5.88 4.74 -2.41
N LEU A 133 -6.24 3.54 -1.93
CA LEU A 133 -5.89 2.28 -2.59
C LEU A 133 -7.10 1.59 -3.24
N THR A 134 -8.15 2.33 -3.55
CA THR A 134 -9.40 1.79 -4.11
C THR A 134 -9.18 1.00 -5.41
N ASN A 135 -8.16 1.37 -6.20
CA ASN A 135 -7.84 0.75 -7.48
C ASN A 135 -6.75 -0.34 -7.40
N VAL A 136 -6.22 -0.65 -6.23
CA VAL A 136 -5.23 -1.73 -6.05
C VAL A 136 -5.96 -3.04 -5.77
N ASP A 137 -6.00 -3.92 -6.77
CA ASP A 137 -6.57 -5.28 -6.63
C ASP A 137 -5.45 -6.30 -6.36
N PHE A 138 -5.42 -6.86 -5.16
CA PHE A 138 -4.43 -7.87 -4.78
C PHE A 138 -4.52 -9.16 -5.59
N ALA A 139 -5.65 -9.46 -6.21
CA ALA A 139 -5.79 -10.58 -7.12
C ALA A 139 -5.02 -10.39 -8.44
N ASP A 140 -4.64 -9.13 -8.77
CA ASP A 140 -3.89 -8.76 -9.98
C ASP A 140 -2.42 -8.40 -9.69
N ILE A 141 -1.99 -8.38 -8.42
CA ILE A 141 -0.60 -8.03 -8.06
C ILE A 141 0.30 -9.26 -8.20
N ASP A 142 1.30 -9.15 -9.06
CA ASP A 142 2.36 -10.14 -9.27
C ASP A 142 3.52 -9.99 -8.27
N ARG A 143 3.81 -8.73 -7.91
CA ARG A 143 4.97 -8.40 -7.07
C ARG A 143 4.71 -7.15 -6.23
N ALA A 144 5.14 -7.20 -4.97
CA ALA A 144 5.23 -6.03 -4.11
C ALA A 144 6.67 -5.87 -3.61
N GLU A 145 7.22 -4.67 -3.77
CA GLU A 145 8.51 -4.25 -3.21
C GLU A 145 8.28 -3.20 -2.14
N VAL A 146 8.85 -3.39 -0.96
CA VAL A 146 8.72 -2.45 0.16
C VAL A 146 10.09 -1.98 0.60
N LEU A 147 10.40 -0.72 0.31
CA LEU A 147 11.58 -0.01 0.82
C LEU A 147 11.18 0.64 2.16
N ARG A 148 11.83 0.23 3.25
CA ARG A 148 11.53 0.68 4.61
C ARG A 148 12.48 1.78 5.06
N GLY A 149 11.94 2.76 5.76
CA GLY A 149 12.68 3.92 6.26
C GLY A 149 12.60 5.13 5.33
N ALA A 150 13.23 6.24 5.73
CA ALA A 150 13.14 7.51 5.04
C ALA A 150 13.63 7.43 3.59
N SER A 151 12.73 7.65 2.65
CA SER A 151 12.95 7.52 1.22
C SER A 151 12.62 8.80 0.44
N SER A 152 12.51 9.92 1.16
CA SER A 152 12.13 11.20 0.53
C SER A 152 13.17 11.69 -0.48
N SER A 153 14.44 11.35 -0.32
CA SER A 153 15.49 11.65 -1.31
C SER A 153 15.25 10.99 -2.67
N LEU A 154 14.45 9.93 -2.73
CA LEU A 154 14.08 9.23 -3.96
C LEU A 154 12.67 9.60 -4.43
N TYR A 155 11.71 9.77 -3.52
CA TYR A 155 10.29 9.78 -3.85
C TYR A 155 9.48 10.94 -3.27
N GLY A 156 10.13 11.91 -2.60
CA GLY A 156 9.47 13.07 -2.00
C GLY A 156 8.78 12.70 -0.68
N ASN A 157 7.50 12.93 -0.58
CA ASN A 157 6.69 12.70 0.63
C ASN A 157 6.62 11.19 1.00
N ALA A 158 7.71 10.62 1.55
CA ALA A 158 7.93 9.20 1.80
C ALA A 158 8.74 8.95 3.08
N SER A 159 8.26 9.43 4.22
CA SER A 159 8.98 9.38 5.51
C SER A 159 9.14 7.97 6.06
N GLY A 160 8.15 7.11 5.90
CA GLY A 160 8.19 5.72 6.36
C GLY A 160 8.73 4.74 5.32
N GLY A 161 8.70 5.11 4.04
CA GLY A 161 9.17 4.25 2.96
C GLY A 161 8.32 4.28 1.71
N VAL A 162 8.56 3.30 0.86
CA VAL A 162 7.87 3.14 -0.44
C VAL A 162 7.31 1.74 -0.56
N ILE A 163 6.06 1.64 -1.03
CA ILE A 163 5.45 0.37 -1.45
C ILE A 163 5.21 0.45 -2.95
N SER A 164 5.85 -0.42 -3.70
CA SER A 164 5.69 -0.53 -5.15
C SER A 164 4.99 -1.83 -5.50
N PHE A 165 3.76 -1.72 -5.99
CA PHE A 165 3.00 -2.82 -6.53
C PHE A 165 3.20 -2.91 -8.04
N ARG A 166 3.30 -4.13 -8.54
CA ARG A 166 3.33 -4.41 -9.96
C ARG A 166 2.23 -5.40 -10.31
N THR A 167 1.42 -5.02 -11.30
CA THR A 167 0.40 -5.91 -11.87
C THR A 167 1.03 -7.03 -12.67
N GLU A 168 0.28 -8.10 -12.86
CA GLU A 168 0.74 -9.27 -13.58
C GLU A 168 1.03 -8.96 -15.05
N ARG A 169 2.18 -9.43 -15.53
CA ARG A 169 2.62 -9.27 -16.91
C ARG A 169 2.03 -10.38 -17.80
N ALA A 170 1.98 -10.12 -19.11
CA ALA A 170 1.52 -11.12 -20.06
C ALA A 170 2.35 -12.41 -19.95
N ALA A 171 1.64 -13.55 -19.89
CA ALA A 171 2.24 -14.86 -19.82
C ALA A 171 3.14 -15.13 -21.04
N PRO A 172 4.14 -16.03 -20.93
CA PRO A 172 4.83 -16.57 -22.09
C PRO A 172 3.82 -17.34 -22.96
N GLY A 173 3.78 -17.04 -24.24
CA GLY A 173 2.83 -17.65 -25.15
C GLY A 173 1.83 -16.66 -25.75
N PRO A 174 1.11 -17.06 -26.82
CA PRO A 174 0.27 -16.15 -27.58
C PRO A 174 -1.00 -15.72 -26.82
N PHE A 175 -1.48 -16.57 -25.90
CA PHE A 175 -2.71 -16.31 -25.14
C PHE A 175 -2.70 -17.07 -23.81
N ALA A 176 -3.16 -16.43 -22.74
CA ALA A 176 -3.48 -17.06 -21.48
C ALA A 176 -4.73 -16.44 -20.86
N GLN A 177 -5.52 -17.29 -20.21
CA GLN A 177 -6.75 -16.91 -19.50
C GLN A 177 -6.76 -17.57 -18.14
N ARG A 178 -7.14 -16.82 -17.09
CA ARG A 178 -7.44 -17.34 -15.77
C ARG A 178 -8.75 -16.80 -15.26
N VAL A 179 -9.52 -17.65 -14.62
CA VAL A 179 -10.73 -17.28 -13.88
C VAL A 179 -10.56 -17.80 -12.46
N ARG A 180 -10.68 -16.91 -11.52
CA ARG A 180 -10.65 -17.21 -10.10
C ARG A 180 -11.99 -16.86 -9.48
N LEU A 181 -12.56 -17.79 -8.73
CA LEU A 181 -13.81 -17.59 -8.00
C LEU A 181 -13.62 -18.15 -6.58
N HIS A 182 -13.96 -17.38 -5.60
CA HIS A 182 -14.02 -17.86 -4.21
C HIS A 182 -15.09 -17.11 -3.45
N GLY A 183 -15.55 -17.73 -2.40
CA GLY A 183 -16.50 -17.13 -1.49
C GLY A 183 -16.52 -17.90 -0.19
N GLY A 184 -16.98 -17.26 0.84
CA GLY A 184 -16.98 -17.81 2.17
C GLY A 184 -18.03 -17.19 3.03
N ASP A 185 -18.18 -17.79 4.17
CA ASP A 185 -19.13 -17.42 5.18
C ASP A 185 -18.47 -17.44 6.55
N GLY A 186 -18.91 -16.57 7.41
CA GLY A 186 -18.48 -16.57 8.79
C GLY A 186 -19.42 -17.40 9.67
N LYS A 187 -19.73 -16.86 10.83
CA LYS A 187 -20.55 -17.57 11.82
C LYS A 187 -22.04 -17.28 11.67
N ARG A 188 -22.42 -16.21 10.96
CA ARG A 188 -23.80 -15.77 10.77
C ARG A 188 -24.21 -16.07 9.33
N ALA A 189 -25.48 -16.39 9.14
CA ALA A 189 -26.02 -16.74 7.83
C ALA A 189 -26.03 -15.55 6.83
N ASP A 190 -25.74 -14.33 7.29
CA ASP A 190 -25.76 -13.08 6.55
C ASP A 190 -24.44 -12.33 6.57
N ASP A 191 -23.30 -13.00 6.84
CA ASP A 191 -21.96 -12.40 6.85
C ASP A 191 -21.06 -12.91 5.70
N GLY A 192 -21.66 -13.38 4.64
CA GLY A 192 -21.00 -13.94 3.48
C GLY A 192 -20.25 -12.94 2.63
N PHE A 193 -19.27 -13.44 1.90
CA PHE A 193 -18.60 -12.69 0.85
C PHE A 193 -18.32 -13.56 -0.37
N TYR A 194 -18.16 -12.93 -1.52
CA TYR A 194 -17.58 -13.56 -2.70
C TYR A 194 -16.65 -12.60 -3.43
N LYS A 195 -15.66 -13.17 -4.12
CA LYS A 195 -14.83 -12.46 -5.11
C LYS A 195 -14.65 -13.34 -6.32
N TRP A 196 -14.78 -12.74 -7.50
CA TRP A 196 -14.37 -13.35 -8.74
C TRP A 196 -13.43 -12.45 -9.50
N GLN A 197 -12.55 -13.03 -10.29
CA GLN A 197 -11.61 -12.35 -11.17
C GLN A 197 -11.48 -13.13 -12.46
N SER A 198 -11.41 -12.40 -13.57
CA SER A 198 -11.00 -12.89 -14.88
C SER A 198 -9.74 -12.14 -15.29
N TRP A 199 -8.66 -12.85 -15.48
CA TRP A 199 -7.40 -12.31 -15.98
C TRP A 199 -7.08 -12.93 -17.32
N THR A 200 -6.74 -12.10 -18.32
CA THR A 200 -6.43 -12.49 -19.68
C THR A 200 -5.14 -11.85 -20.12
N SER A 201 -4.31 -12.56 -20.83
CA SER A 201 -3.15 -11.98 -21.53
C SER A 201 -3.07 -12.47 -22.95
N ALA A 202 -2.54 -11.60 -23.81
CA ALA A 202 -2.26 -11.92 -25.21
C ALA A 202 -0.92 -11.32 -25.62
N ARG A 203 -0.23 -12.04 -26.52
CA ARG A 203 1.04 -11.60 -27.12
C ARG A 203 1.02 -11.89 -28.62
N SER A 204 1.39 -10.89 -29.43
CA SER A 204 1.55 -11.03 -30.87
C SER A 204 2.66 -10.11 -31.36
N GLY A 205 3.73 -10.67 -31.92
CA GLY A 205 4.90 -9.90 -32.36
C GLY A 205 5.46 -9.03 -31.24
N ASN A 206 5.50 -7.74 -31.48
CA ASN A 206 6.06 -6.73 -30.57
C ASN A 206 5.07 -6.23 -29.51
N VAL A 207 3.84 -6.71 -29.49
CA VAL A 207 2.78 -6.26 -28.58
C VAL A 207 2.46 -7.35 -27.58
N SER A 208 2.36 -7.00 -26.31
CA SER A 208 1.79 -7.86 -25.28
C SER A 208 0.82 -7.06 -24.40
N GLY A 209 -0.30 -7.68 -24.05
CA GLY A 209 -1.34 -7.04 -23.27
C GLY A 209 -1.91 -7.93 -22.18
N THR A 210 -2.43 -7.30 -21.12
CA THR A 210 -3.14 -7.93 -20.02
C THR A 210 -4.43 -7.21 -19.73
N LEU A 211 -5.42 -7.94 -19.26
CA LEU A 211 -6.69 -7.39 -18.77
C LEU A 211 -7.15 -8.22 -17.57
N SER A 212 -7.33 -7.57 -16.43
CA SER A 212 -7.91 -8.14 -15.22
C SER A 212 -9.23 -7.43 -14.90
N ILE A 213 -10.28 -8.20 -14.66
CA ILE A 213 -11.59 -7.69 -14.23
C ILE A 213 -11.98 -8.46 -12.99
N SER A 214 -12.38 -7.77 -11.93
CA SER A 214 -12.79 -8.39 -10.69
C SER A 214 -14.00 -7.71 -10.05
N GLN A 215 -14.72 -8.48 -9.23
CA GLN A 215 -15.73 -7.97 -8.33
C GLN A 215 -15.62 -8.67 -6.98
N PHE A 216 -15.68 -7.87 -5.94
CA PHE A 216 -15.81 -8.30 -4.55
C PHE A 216 -17.12 -7.79 -3.98
N LYS A 217 -17.83 -8.63 -3.25
CA LYS A 217 -19.01 -8.25 -2.50
C LYS A 217 -18.99 -8.94 -1.15
N ALA A 218 -19.30 -8.20 -0.09
CA ALA A 218 -19.46 -8.69 1.26
C ALA A 218 -20.72 -8.10 1.89
N ASP A 219 -21.48 -8.92 2.58
CA ASP A 219 -22.61 -8.47 3.38
C ASP A 219 -22.15 -7.85 4.71
N GLY A 220 -20.93 -8.22 5.15
CA GLY A 220 -20.26 -7.72 6.33
C GLY A 220 -20.65 -8.44 7.62
N PHE A 221 -19.68 -8.71 8.49
CA PHE A 221 -19.92 -9.43 9.75
C PHE A 221 -20.48 -8.54 10.86
N ARG A 222 -20.37 -7.22 10.74
CA ARG A 222 -20.95 -6.23 11.64
C ARG A 222 -22.22 -5.64 11.03
N GLN A 223 -23.11 -5.12 11.88
CA GLN A 223 -24.16 -4.24 11.40
C GLN A 223 -23.55 -3.08 10.61
N HIS A 224 -24.18 -2.69 9.50
CA HIS A 224 -23.79 -1.55 8.70
C HIS A 224 -22.31 -1.60 8.25
N SER A 225 -21.87 -2.73 7.65
CA SER A 225 -20.51 -2.97 7.16
C SER A 225 -20.45 -3.65 5.80
N ALA A 226 -21.55 -3.64 5.04
CA ALA A 226 -21.58 -4.20 3.70
C ALA A 226 -20.71 -3.40 2.73
N ALA A 227 -20.13 -4.09 1.73
CA ALA A 227 -19.25 -3.47 0.75
C ALA A 227 -19.37 -4.12 -0.63
N GLU A 228 -19.13 -3.33 -1.67
CA GLU A 228 -19.01 -3.81 -3.05
C GLU A 228 -17.89 -3.03 -3.75
N PHE A 229 -16.99 -3.78 -4.42
CA PHE A 229 -15.90 -3.23 -5.26
C PHE A 229 -15.90 -3.91 -6.61
N ARG A 230 -15.71 -3.13 -7.66
CA ARG A 230 -15.51 -3.58 -9.03
C ARG A 230 -14.24 -2.93 -9.56
N GLN A 231 -13.34 -3.72 -10.10
CA GLN A 231 -12.04 -3.23 -10.57
C GLN A 231 -11.73 -3.79 -11.94
N LEU A 232 -11.12 -2.96 -12.77
CA LEU A 232 -10.56 -3.34 -14.06
C LEU A 232 -9.16 -2.76 -14.16
N ASN A 233 -8.16 -3.61 -14.37
CA ASN A 233 -6.78 -3.21 -14.66
C ASN A 233 -6.39 -3.74 -16.04
N GLY A 234 -5.77 -2.90 -16.85
CA GLY A 234 -5.29 -3.25 -18.16
C GLY A 234 -3.87 -2.74 -18.42
N GLY A 235 -3.07 -3.56 -19.06
CA GLY A 235 -1.71 -3.25 -19.47
C GLY A 235 -1.46 -3.54 -20.93
N LEU A 236 -0.73 -2.67 -21.62
CA LEU A 236 -0.20 -2.91 -22.96
C LEU A 236 1.27 -2.53 -22.97
N ASP A 237 2.11 -3.45 -23.41
CA ASP A 237 3.55 -3.21 -23.64
C ASP A 237 3.82 -3.37 -25.15
N TYR A 238 4.48 -2.38 -25.72
CA TYR A 238 4.84 -2.36 -27.14
C TYR A 238 6.35 -2.17 -27.28
N ALA A 239 7.04 -3.19 -27.81
CA ALA A 239 8.44 -3.11 -28.17
C ALA A 239 8.55 -2.30 -29.48
N ILE A 240 8.77 -0.99 -29.38
CA ILE A 240 8.92 -0.07 -30.51
C ILE A 240 10.17 -0.43 -31.31
N SER A 241 11.25 -0.79 -30.59
CA SER A 241 12.51 -1.31 -31.15
C SER A 241 13.14 -2.30 -30.15
N GLY A 242 14.29 -2.86 -30.47
CA GLY A 242 15.06 -3.71 -29.53
C GLY A 242 15.51 -3.00 -28.26
N SER A 243 15.56 -1.66 -28.29
CA SER A 243 16.01 -0.82 -27.16
C SER A 243 14.93 0.11 -26.60
N THR A 244 13.70 0.10 -27.15
CA THR A 244 12.64 1.04 -26.75
C THR A 244 11.33 0.31 -26.53
N ILE A 245 10.75 0.51 -25.35
CA ILE A 245 9.46 -0.06 -24.95
C ILE A 245 8.50 1.07 -24.58
N GLY A 246 7.35 1.10 -25.22
CA GLY A 246 6.20 1.92 -24.83
C GLY A 246 5.24 1.11 -23.96
N THR A 247 4.64 1.74 -22.96
CA THR A 247 3.67 1.10 -22.06
C THR A 247 2.42 1.95 -21.92
N LEU A 248 1.27 1.27 -21.84
CA LEU A 248 -0.01 1.88 -21.46
C LEU A 248 -0.56 1.11 -20.27
N ARG A 249 -1.03 1.82 -19.25
CA ARG A 249 -1.66 1.25 -18.05
C ARG A 249 -3.00 1.93 -17.82
N LEU A 250 -4.05 1.14 -17.65
CA LEU A 250 -5.40 1.57 -17.34
C LEU A 250 -5.85 0.93 -16.03
N SER A 251 -6.45 1.72 -15.16
CA SER A 251 -7.05 1.22 -13.92
C SER A 251 -8.38 1.92 -13.68
N LEU A 252 -9.44 1.14 -13.54
CA LEU A 252 -10.80 1.61 -13.25
C LEU A 252 -11.26 0.93 -11.96
N ALA A 253 -11.79 1.69 -11.02
CA ALA A 253 -12.35 1.18 -9.77
C ALA A 253 -13.68 1.86 -9.49
N ASP A 254 -14.66 1.05 -9.09
CA ASP A 254 -16.00 1.48 -8.69
C ASP A 254 -16.34 0.80 -7.35
N SER A 255 -16.61 1.61 -6.33
CA SER A 255 -17.03 1.18 -5.00
C SER A 255 -18.38 1.81 -4.69
N PRO A 256 -19.49 1.25 -5.20
CA PRO A 256 -20.82 1.86 -5.08
C PRO A 256 -21.39 1.75 -3.66
N ARG A 257 -20.76 0.99 -2.78
CA ARG A 257 -21.17 0.79 -1.40
C ARG A 257 -19.98 0.39 -0.55
N ALA A 258 -19.77 1.13 0.53
CA ALA A 258 -18.83 0.77 1.59
C ALA A 258 -19.34 1.37 2.90
N GLU A 259 -20.24 0.64 3.57
CA GLU A 259 -20.84 1.07 4.83
C GLU A 259 -19.80 1.19 5.94
N ASN A 260 -19.99 2.19 6.80
CA ASN A 260 -19.07 2.47 7.90
C ASN A 260 -19.71 2.11 9.26
N PRO A 261 -19.34 0.99 9.87
CA PRO A 261 -19.87 0.58 11.16
C PRO A 261 -19.36 1.44 12.34
N GLY A 262 -18.28 2.21 12.14
CA GLY A 262 -17.61 2.98 13.18
C GLY A 262 -16.92 2.11 14.25
N ALA A 263 -16.04 2.73 15.04
CA ALA A 263 -15.41 2.08 16.18
C ALA A 263 -16.40 1.99 17.38
N LEU A 264 -16.19 0.97 18.22
CA LEU A 264 -16.99 0.69 19.42
C LEU A 264 -16.28 1.19 20.68
N THR A 265 -17.05 1.47 21.72
CA THR A 265 -16.53 1.57 23.09
C THR A 265 -16.20 0.19 23.64
N LEU A 266 -15.44 0.11 24.74
CA LEU A 266 -15.16 -1.16 25.42
C LEU A 266 -16.46 -1.89 25.81
N THR A 267 -17.46 -1.18 26.31
CA THR A 267 -18.75 -1.76 26.71
C THR A 267 -19.48 -2.37 25.51
N GLU A 268 -19.60 -1.60 24.40
CA GLU A 268 -20.25 -2.10 23.18
C GLU A 268 -19.51 -3.32 22.60
N TYR A 269 -18.15 -3.26 22.53
CA TYR A 269 -17.32 -4.37 22.07
C TYR A 269 -17.49 -5.63 22.94
N THR A 270 -17.58 -5.45 24.26
CA THR A 270 -17.72 -6.59 25.19
C THR A 270 -19.09 -7.25 25.07
N LEU A 271 -20.15 -6.42 24.98
CA LEU A 271 -21.54 -6.88 24.89
C LEU A 271 -21.86 -7.49 23.51
N ASN A 272 -21.52 -6.78 22.44
CA ASN A 272 -21.79 -7.23 21.07
C ASN A 272 -20.80 -6.65 20.07
N PRO A 273 -19.69 -7.33 19.78
CA PRO A 273 -18.67 -6.89 18.82
C PRO A 273 -19.18 -6.77 17.37
N ASP A 274 -20.28 -7.44 17.04
CA ASP A 274 -20.87 -7.40 15.70
C ASP A 274 -21.80 -6.19 15.51
N SER A 275 -21.98 -5.36 16.54
CA SER A 275 -22.77 -4.12 16.46
C SER A 275 -22.01 -3.03 15.72
N ALA A 276 -22.74 -2.03 15.21
CA ALA A 276 -22.18 -0.77 14.74
C ALA A 276 -22.40 0.35 15.75
N ALA A 277 -21.62 1.42 15.65
CA ALA A 277 -21.83 2.65 16.40
C ALA A 277 -23.19 3.25 16.04
N GLY A 278 -24.02 3.53 17.03
CA GLY A 278 -25.42 3.96 16.80
C GLY A 278 -25.55 5.22 15.94
N ASN A 279 -24.58 6.15 16.01
CA ASN A 279 -24.57 7.35 15.16
C ASN A 279 -24.29 7.00 13.69
N ASN A 280 -23.44 6.00 13.41
CA ASN A 280 -23.11 5.58 12.06
C ASN A 280 -24.34 5.01 11.35
N ILE A 281 -25.13 4.19 12.05
CA ILE A 281 -26.41 3.66 11.52
C ILE A 281 -27.39 4.81 11.30
N ARG A 282 -27.66 5.62 12.34
CA ARG A 282 -28.68 6.68 12.27
C ARG A 282 -28.41 7.72 11.19
N ARG A 283 -27.13 8.03 10.95
CA ARG A 283 -26.68 9.02 9.96
C ARG A 283 -26.32 8.42 8.62
N GLY A 284 -26.48 7.10 8.45
CA GLY A 284 -26.23 6.39 7.20
C GLY A 284 -24.79 6.59 6.70
N ALA A 285 -23.79 6.40 7.60
CA ALA A 285 -22.39 6.59 7.25
C ALA A 285 -21.96 5.55 6.22
N ASP A 286 -21.48 6.01 5.05
CA ASP A 286 -21.15 5.17 3.90
C ASP A 286 -20.05 5.84 3.07
N LYS A 287 -19.56 5.16 2.04
CA LYS A 287 -18.67 5.73 1.01
C LYS A 287 -19.00 5.12 -0.36
N ASP A 288 -19.25 5.99 -1.32
CA ASP A 288 -19.27 5.70 -2.76
C ASP A 288 -18.07 6.38 -3.40
N ALA A 289 -17.29 5.64 -4.17
CA ALA A 289 -16.10 6.18 -4.83
C ALA A 289 -15.87 5.54 -6.19
N GLN A 290 -15.66 6.37 -7.20
CA GLN A 290 -15.25 5.95 -8.54
C GLN A 290 -13.88 6.54 -8.86
N GLN A 291 -12.99 5.75 -9.45
CA GLN A 291 -11.65 6.19 -9.82
C GLN A 291 -11.25 5.63 -11.16
N TYR A 292 -10.73 6.50 -12.02
CA TYR A 292 -10.25 6.17 -13.37
C TYR A 292 -8.83 6.71 -13.52
N GLN A 293 -7.89 5.86 -13.91
CA GLN A 293 -6.49 6.21 -14.08
C GLN A 293 -5.96 5.70 -15.40
N LEU A 294 -5.21 6.54 -16.11
CA LEU A 294 -4.49 6.20 -17.33
C LEU A 294 -3.05 6.66 -17.21
N ALA A 295 -2.11 5.83 -17.66
CA ALA A 295 -0.70 6.20 -17.74
C ALA A 295 -0.07 5.70 -19.06
N LEU A 296 0.82 6.53 -19.60
CA LEU A 296 1.66 6.23 -20.75
C LEU A 296 3.12 6.31 -20.31
N GLY A 297 3.88 5.26 -20.57
CA GLY A 297 5.30 5.18 -20.25
C GLY A 297 6.15 4.92 -21.47
N LEU A 298 7.38 5.41 -21.45
CA LEU A 298 8.41 5.12 -22.42
C LEU A 298 9.71 4.78 -21.68
N ARG A 299 10.37 3.69 -22.07
CA ARG A 299 11.70 3.33 -21.60
C ARG A 299 12.59 3.07 -22.81
N HIS A 300 13.76 3.70 -22.80
CA HIS A 300 14.74 3.59 -23.89
C HIS A 300 16.14 3.33 -23.33
N PHE A 301 16.87 2.42 -23.96
CA PHE A 301 18.28 2.18 -23.71
C PHE A 301 19.05 2.59 -24.96
N ASP A 302 20.04 3.47 -24.81
CA ASP A 302 20.92 3.82 -25.92
C ASP A 302 22.10 2.83 -26.07
N ASP A 303 22.85 2.97 -27.15
CA ASP A 303 24.00 2.10 -27.45
C ASP A 303 25.13 2.18 -26.40
N SER A 304 25.15 3.22 -25.58
CA SER A 304 26.08 3.40 -24.46
C SER A 304 25.58 2.78 -23.16
N GLY A 305 24.39 2.16 -23.16
CA GLY A 305 23.74 1.56 -22.00
C GLY A 305 23.16 2.58 -21.02
N ASN A 306 22.92 3.82 -21.47
CA ASN A 306 22.14 4.77 -20.69
C ASN A 306 20.66 4.41 -20.80
N GLU A 307 19.95 4.52 -19.67
CA GLU A 307 18.50 4.30 -19.57
C GLU A 307 17.80 5.64 -19.45
N TYR A 308 16.75 5.84 -20.25
CA TYR A 308 15.84 6.96 -20.20
C TYR A 308 14.44 6.44 -19.92
N ASP A 309 13.77 6.99 -18.93
CA ASP A 309 12.39 6.68 -18.60
C ASP A 309 11.54 7.94 -18.56
N ALA A 310 10.31 7.84 -19.05
CA ALA A 310 9.32 8.90 -18.96
C ALA A 310 7.94 8.27 -18.76
N THR A 311 7.13 8.87 -17.90
CA THR A 311 5.74 8.47 -17.67
C THR A 311 4.90 9.71 -17.51
N ILE A 312 3.78 9.76 -18.23
CA ILE A 312 2.71 10.74 -18.00
C ILE A 312 1.46 9.99 -17.52
N PHE A 313 0.72 10.57 -16.62
CA PHE A 313 -0.48 9.95 -16.07
C PHE A 313 -1.57 10.95 -15.72
N GLY A 314 -2.80 10.46 -15.69
CA GLY A 314 -3.96 11.19 -15.24
C GLY A 314 -4.87 10.30 -14.40
N LEU A 315 -5.53 10.89 -13.42
CA LEU A 315 -6.48 10.25 -12.54
C LEU A 315 -7.68 11.18 -12.35
N ILE A 316 -8.88 10.62 -12.44
CA ILE A 316 -10.14 11.28 -12.07
C ILE A 316 -10.79 10.44 -10.99
N ARG A 317 -11.33 11.09 -9.95
CA ARG A 317 -12.01 10.40 -8.85
C ARG A 317 -13.20 11.22 -8.37
N ASP A 318 -14.32 10.54 -8.27
CA ASP A 318 -15.54 11.05 -7.66
C ASP A 318 -15.75 10.36 -6.31
N LEU A 319 -16.06 11.12 -5.28
CA LEU A 319 -16.27 10.64 -3.92
C LEU A 319 -17.56 11.23 -3.35
N ALA A 320 -18.45 10.38 -2.89
CA ALA A 320 -19.60 10.70 -2.07
C ALA A 320 -19.48 9.96 -0.72
N ASN A 321 -19.42 10.72 0.37
CA ASN A 321 -19.10 10.16 1.68
C ASN A 321 -19.96 10.79 2.79
N PRO A 322 -21.16 10.24 3.06
CA PRO A 322 -21.94 10.59 4.23
C PRO A 322 -21.21 10.13 5.51
N LEU A 323 -20.93 11.06 6.39
CA LEU A 323 -20.19 10.86 7.63
C LEU A 323 -21.14 10.87 8.84
N ALA A 324 -20.77 10.12 9.88
CA ALA A 324 -21.45 10.15 11.17
C ALA A 324 -21.17 11.41 12.01
N ALA A 325 -20.36 12.35 11.52
CA ALA A 325 -20.09 13.63 12.17
C ALA A 325 -21.33 14.54 12.13
N ALA A 326 -21.71 15.14 13.27
CA ALA A 326 -22.79 16.12 13.31
C ALA A 326 -22.39 17.38 12.52
N PRO A 327 -23.28 17.95 11.70
CA PRO A 327 -22.94 19.12 10.88
C PRO A 327 -22.79 20.40 11.72
N PHE A 328 -23.48 20.49 12.86
CA PHE A 328 -23.42 21.61 13.83
C PHE A 328 -23.94 21.17 15.20
N THR A 329 -23.67 21.98 16.22
CA THR A 329 -24.14 21.71 17.60
C THR A 329 -25.69 21.79 17.66
N GLY A 330 -26.30 20.76 18.25
CA GLY A 330 -27.76 20.68 18.35
C GLY A 330 -28.46 20.15 17.09
N ALA A 331 -27.73 19.67 16.10
CA ALA A 331 -28.30 19.04 14.93
C ALA A 331 -29.19 17.83 15.29
N PRO A 332 -30.26 17.52 14.49
CA PRO A 332 -31.04 16.31 14.64
C PRO A 332 -30.18 15.04 14.68
N LEU A 333 -30.65 13.99 15.35
CA LEU A 333 -29.87 12.74 15.54
C LEU A 333 -29.54 12.04 14.21
N THR A 334 -30.39 12.21 13.18
CA THR A 334 -30.18 11.67 11.84
C THR A 334 -29.32 12.57 10.97
N ALA A 335 -29.09 13.84 11.37
CA ALA A 335 -28.29 14.77 10.61
C ALA A 335 -26.79 14.46 10.72
N GLY A 336 -26.18 14.26 9.59
CA GLY A 336 -24.73 14.03 9.40
C GLY A 336 -24.13 15.06 8.46
N THR A 337 -22.84 14.89 8.15
CA THR A 337 -22.12 15.68 7.15
C THR A 337 -21.94 14.81 5.90
N TYR A 338 -22.37 15.31 4.74
CA TYR A 338 -22.13 14.67 3.44
C TYR A 338 -20.97 15.38 2.75
N VAL A 339 -19.90 14.66 2.47
CA VAL A 339 -18.72 15.16 1.75
C VAL A 339 -18.78 14.68 0.31
N ALA A 340 -18.70 15.62 -0.65
CA ALA A 340 -18.53 15.36 -2.07
C ALA A 340 -17.21 15.93 -2.53
N ILE A 341 -16.42 15.14 -3.29
CA ILE A 341 -15.15 15.57 -3.86
C ILE A 341 -15.06 15.09 -5.30
N ASP A 342 -14.95 16.03 -6.23
CA ASP A 342 -14.61 15.77 -7.62
C ASP A 342 -13.12 16.09 -7.78
N ARG A 343 -12.30 15.05 -7.97
CA ARG A 343 -10.83 15.13 -8.01
C ARG A 343 -10.31 14.88 -9.41
N ALA A 344 -9.37 15.70 -9.83
CA ALA A 344 -8.54 15.46 -11.01
C ALA A 344 -7.06 15.59 -10.65
N VAL A 345 -6.26 14.62 -11.06
CA VAL A 345 -4.80 14.62 -10.88
C VAL A 345 -4.14 14.39 -12.23
N GLY A 346 -3.11 15.16 -12.53
CA GLY A 346 -2.23 14.93 -13.67
C GLY A 346 -0.78 14.98 -13.23
N GLY A 347 0.07 14.19 -13.87
CA GLY A 347 1.48 14.19 -13.52
C GLY A 347 2.38 13.66 -14.63
N ALA A 348 3.67 13.96 -14.47
CA ALA A 348 4.74 13.47 -15.31
C ALA A 348 5.96 13.12 -14.46
N ARG A 349 6.66 12.10 -14.87
CA ARG A 349 7.93 11.65 -14.29
C ARG A 349 8.91 11.44 -15.44
N ALA A 350 10.15 11.88 -15.29
CA ALA A 350 11.20 11.62 -16.25
C ALA A 350 12.51 11.36 -15.53
N GLY A 351 13.31 10.45 -16.07
CA GLY A 351 14.58 10.04 -15.50
C GLY A 351 15.62 9.68 -16.56
N ILE A 352 16.86 9.79 -16.17
CA ILE A 352 18.02 9.28 -16.90
C ILE A 352 18.92 8.55 -15.92
N SER A 353 19.38 7.37 -16.28
CA SER A 353 20.41 6.63 -15.55
C SER A 353 21.58 6.38 -16.47
N ARG A 354 22.78 6.87 -16.08
CA ARG A 354 23.99 6.84 -16.89
C ARG A 354 25.21 6.41 -16.09
N ARG A 355 26.07 5.57 -16.68
CA ARG A 355 27.41 5.33 -16.15
C ARG A 355 28.35 6.50 -16.50
N LEU A 356 29.14 6.96 -15.52
CA LEU A 356 30.04 8.10 -15.68
C LEU A 356 31.42 7.71 -16.23
N GLY A 357 31.60 6.47 -16.69
CA GLY A 357 32.82 5.96 -17.29
C GLY A 357 32.59 4.64 -18.02
N PRO A 358 33.59 4.10 -18.72
CA PRO A 358 33.43 2.95 -19.64
C PRO A 358 33.35 1.59 -18.95
N GLY A 359 33.70 1.47 -17.66
CA GLY A 359 33.75 0.19 -16.95
C GLY A 359 32.49 -0.07 -16.13
N GLU A 360 32.21 -1.34 -15.83
CA GLU A 360 31.09 -1.73 -14.95
C GLU A 360 31.22 -1.17 -13.53
N GLN A 361 32.45 -0.94 -13.07
CA GLN A 361 32.74 -0.32 -11.78
C GLN A 361 32.65 1.21 -11.79
N SER A 362 32.35 1.84 -12.94
CA SER A 362 32.18 3.28 -13.01
C SER A 362 30.88 3.70 -12.25
N PRO A 363 30.91 4.85 -11.55
CA PRO A 363 29.73 5.36 -10.88
C PRO A 363 28.55 5.48 -11.85
N ARG A 364 27.37 5.11 -11.39
CA ARG A 364 26.10 5.33 -12.08
C ARG A 364 25.41 6.55 -11.49
N LEU A 365 25.13 7.53 -12.32
CA LEU A 365 24.33 8.70 -12.00
C LEU A 365 22.90 8.46 -12.48
N THR A 366 21.95 8.60 -11.58
CA THR A 366 20.52 8.67 -11.90
C THR A 366 20.00 10.05 -11.53
N ALA A 367 19.34 10.75 -12.45
CA ALA A 367 18.75 12.05 -12.22
C ALA A 367 17.37 12.10 -12.86
N GLY A 368 16.47 12.88 -12.28
CA GLY A 368 15.12 12.98 -12.81
C GLY A 368 14.27 14.03 -12.12
N VAL A 369 13.01 14.08 -12.53
CA VAL A 369 12.02 15.00 -12.01
C VAL A 369 10.66 14.35 -11.92
N ASP A 370 9.94 14.62 -10.83
CA ASP A 370 8.53 14.29 -10.66
C ASP A 370 7.73 15.61 -10.62
N LEU A 371 6.63 15.66 -11.36
CA LEU A 371 5.67 16.76 -11.37
C LEU A 371 4.28 16.20 -11.21
N GLN A 372 3.50 16.72 -10.26
CA GLN A 372 2.10 16.35 -10.07
C GLN A 372 1.27 17.61 -9.77
N ARG A 373 0.04 17.63 -10.26
CA ARG A 373 -0.96 18.62 -9.91
C ARG A 373 -2.29 17.95 -9.63
N MET A 374 -2.87 18.26 -8.49
CA MET A 374 -4.19 17.84 -8.04
C MET A 374 -5.12 19.06 -8.00
N ARG A 375 -6.38 18.82 -8.34
CA ARG A 375 -7.49 19.74 -8.13
C ARG A 375 -8.65 18.96 -7.53
N ASP A 376 -9.14 19.42 -6.40
CA ASP A 376 -10.36 18.96 -5.76
C ASP A 376 -11.39 20.07 -5.79
N ASP A 377 -12.55 19.81 -6.34
CA ASP A 377 -13.75 20.58 -6.11
C ASP A 377 -14.50 19.89 -4.95
N ARG A 378 -14.39 20.48 -3.75
CA ARG A 378 -14.92 19.91 -2.51
C ARG A 378 -16.13 20.66 -2.03
N GLN A 379 -17.20 19.91 -1.77
CA GLN A 379 -18.43 20.42 -1.19
C GLN A 379 -18.83 19.57 0.02
N ASN A 380 -19.28 20.25 1.08
CA ASN A 380 -19.89 19.57 2.22
C ASN A 380 -21.33 20.06 2.37
N PHE A 381 -22.22 19.13 2.68
CA PHE A 381 -23.65 19.40 2.86
C PHE A 381 -24.13 18.81 4.18
N VAL A 382 -25.24 19.29 4.68
CA VAL A 382 -26.01 18.55 5.68
C VAL A 382 -26.55 17.28 5.03
N SER A 383 -26.45 16.13 5.69
CA SER A 383 -27.15 14.91 5.29
C SER A 383 -28.25 14.57 6.27
N ASP A 384 -29.31 13.92 5.80
CA ASP A 384 -30.30 13.26 6.62
C ASP A 384 -30.32 11.77 6.36
N ALA A 385 -29.96 10.98 7.38
CA ALA A 385 -29.80 9.55 7.30
C ALA A 385 -28.94 9.10 6.07
N GLY A 386 -27.82 9.79 5.83
CA GLY A 386 -26.89 9.53 4.71
C GLY A 386 -27.27 10.18 3.39
N ARG A 387 -28.44 10.77 3.26
CA ARG A 387 -28.86 11.44 2.01
C ARG A 387 -28.49 12.92 2.04
N ARG A 388 -27.85 13.38 0.97
CA ARG A 388 -27.52 14.79 0.79
C ARG A 388 -28.77 15.65 0.81
N THR A 389 -28.71 16.78 1.53
CA THR A 389 -29.73 17.86 1.49
C THR A 389 -29.19 19.05 0.68
N ASP A 390 -30.04 20.09 0.50
CA ASP A 390 -29.62 21.32 -0.21
C ASP A 390 -28.87 22.32 0.70
N VAL A 391 -28.65 21.99 1.98
CA VAL A 391 -27.97 22.87 2.93
C VAL A 391 -26.45 22.68 2.77
N THR A 392 -25.81 23.66 2.16
CA THR A 392 -24.35 23.69 1.97
C THR A 392 -23.66 24.12 3.26
N LEU A 393 -22.57 23.43 3.61
CA LEU A 393 -21.69 23.71 4.75
C LEU A 393 -20.31 24.20 4.30
N LEU A 394 -19.91 23.89 3.07
CA LEU A 394 -18.63 24.25 2.50
C LEU A 394 -18.69 24.05 0.98
N ASP A 395 -18.13 24.97 0.23
CA ASP A 395 -17.83 24.85 -1.21
C ASP A 395 -16.51 25.52 -1.48
N GLN A 396 -15.52 24.75 -1.91
CA GLN A 396 -14.17 25.27 -2.18
C GLN A 396 -13.45 24.46 -3.24
N ARG A 397 -12.48 25.12 -3.91
CA ARG A 397 -11.51 24.45 -4.77
C ARG A 397 -10.16 24.38 -4.08
N GLU A 398 -9.65 23.19 -3.94
CA GLU A 398 -8.33 22.90 -3.39
C GLU A 398 -7.40 22.48 -4.54
N GLN A 399 -6.23 23.08 -4.64
CA GLN A 399 -5.23 22.72 -5.64
C GLN A 399 -3.90 22.47 -4.94
N VAL A 400 -3.21 21.39 -5.34
CA VAL A 400 -1.86 21.09 -4.85
C VAL A 400 -0.96 20.81 -6.03
N THR A 401 0.18 21.51 -6.10
CA THR A 401 1.21 21.27 -7.11
C THR A 401 2.49 20.84 -6.43
N GLU A 402 3.04 19.69 -6.82
CA GLU A 402 4.33 19.15 -6.37
C GLU A 402 5.32 19.17 -7.53
N PHE A 403 6.54 19.66 -7.28
CA PHE A 403 7.68 19.59 -8.19
C PHE A 403 8.90 19.11 -7.44
N GLY A 404 9.54 18.03 -7.91
CA GLY A 404 10.61 17.36 -7.18
C GLY A 404 11.73 16.85 -8.11
N PRO A 405 12.78 17.64 -8.40
CA PRO A 405 13.99 17.15 -9.00
C PRO A 405 14.83 16.34 -8.01
N PHE A 406 15.43 15.26 -8.48
CA PHE A 406 16.28 14.38 -7.68
C PHE A 406 17.53 13.95 -8.45
N THR A 407 18.54 13.57 -7.70
CA THR A 407 19.75 12.89 -8.23
C THR A 407 20.24 11.86 -7.24
N GLN A 408 20.80 10.76 -7.78
CA GLN A 408 21.41 9.68 -7.02
C GLN A 408 22.67 9.21 -7.73
N VAL A 409 23.70 8.94 -6.96
CA VAL A 409 24.92 8.29 -7.44
C VAL A 409 25.06 6.95 -6.74
N GLN A 410 25.28 5.91 -7.50
CA GLN A 410 25.66 4.58 -7.03
C GLN A 410 27.04 4.22 -7.58
N TRP A 411 27.93 3.76 -6.71
CA TRP A 411 29.30 3.43 -7.10
C TRP A 411 29.75 2.12 -6.46
N SER A 412 30.16 1.20 -7.30
CA SER A 412 30.77 -0.07 -6.90
C SER A 412 32.22 -0.08 -7.38
N PRO A 413 33.19 0.42 -6.56
CA PRO A 413 34.61 0.42 -6.92
C PRO A 413 35.17 -0.99 -7.11
N ASP A 414 34.54 -1.96 -6.48
CA ASP A 414 34.80 -3.39 -6.62
C ASP A 414 33.49 -4.19 -6.52
N GLU A 415 33.55 -5.52 -6.61
CA GLU A 415 32.38 -6.40 -6.53
C GLU A 415 31.78 -6.48 -5.15
N GLN A 416 32.49 -6.08 -4.11
CA GLN A 416 32.08 -6.21 -2.71
C GLN A 416 31.38 -4.96 -2.21
N LEU A 417 31.88 -3.77 -2.54
CA LEU A 417 31.42 -2.50 -1.99
C LEU A 417 30.40 -1.82 -2.91
N LEU A 418 29.29 -1.37 -2.34
CA LEU A 418 28.36 -0.45 -2.98
C LEU A 418 28.19 0.79 -2.12
N LEU A 419 28.48 1.94 -2.68
CA LEU A 419 28.22 3.26 -2.12
C LEU A 419 27.02 3.88 -2.84
N SER A 420 26.12 4.50 -2.10
CA SER A 420 24.95 5.20 -2.63
C SER A 420 24.79 6.55 -1.93
N ALA A 421 24.57 7.58 -2.72
CA ALA A 421 24.22 8.91 -2.20
C ALA A 421 23.15 9.54 -3.10
N GLY A 422 22.15 10.16 -2.50
CA GLY A 422 21.08 10.79 -3.24
C GLY A 422 20.58 12.08 -2.57
N THR A 423 20.02 12.94 -3.36
CA THR A 423 19.37 14.18 -2.88
C THR A 423 18.17 14.52 -3.75
N ARG A 424 17.20 15.17 -3.13
CA ARG A 424 15.97 15.65 -3.79
C ARG A 424 15.54 16.96 -3.15
N TYR A 425 15.10 17.88 -3.99
CA TYR A 425 14.43 19.09 -3.55
C TYR A 425 12.95 18.99 -3.93
N ASP A 426 12.07 19.15 -2.95
CA ASP A 426 10.63 19.17 -3.17
C ASP A 426 10.07 20.55 -2.92
N TRP A 427 9.21 20.99 -3.82
CA TRP A 427 8.43 22.21 -3.74
C TRP A 427 6.96 21.83 -3.88
N VAL A 428 6.16 22.16 -2.86
CA VAL A 428 4.74 21.84 -2.80
C VAL A 428 3.95 23.10 -2.51
N ARG A 429 3.03 23.44 -3.40
CA ARG A 429 2.16 24.60 -3.28
C ARG A 429 0.71 24.17 -3.13
N PHE A 430 0.07 24.69 -2.10
CA PHE A 430 -1.35 24.57 -1.80
C PHE A 430 -2.03 25.88 -2.14
N ASP A 431 -3.10 25.84 -2.93
CA ASP A 431 -3.97 26.97 -3.25
C ASP A 431 -5.41 26.56 -2.88
N LEU A 432 -6.07 27.41 -2.09
CA LEU A 432 -7.46 27.28 -1.67
C LEU A 432 -8.24 28.45 -2.27
N ASN A 433 -9.32 28.15 -2.97
CA ASN A 433 -10.29 29.13 -3.47
C ASN A 433 -11.65 28.80 -2.88
N ASP A 434 -12.07 29.64 -1.95
CA ASP A 434 -13.36 29.53 -1.28
C ASP A 434 -14.47 30.04 -2.21
N ARG A 435 -15.60 29.33 -2.23
CA ARG A 435 -16.79 29.66 -3.01
C ARG A 435 -18.02 29.81 -2.13
N PHE A 436 -17.91 29.43 -0.86
CA PHE A 436 -18.98 29.54 0.15
C PHE A 436 -18.78 30.83 0.96
N LEU A 437 -18.97 31.97 0.34
CA LEU A 437 -18.65 33.28 0.89
C LEU A 437 -19.64 33.80 1.94
N THR A 438 -20.61 32.98 2.39
CA THR A 438 -21.61 33.38 3.38
C THR A 438 -21.07 33.49 4.79
N ASP A 439 -19.95 32.82 5.09
CA ASP A 439 -19.23 32.83 6.38
C ASP A 439 -17.89 33.59 6.31
N GLY A 440 -17.58 34.18 5.15
CA GLY A 440 -16.36 34.92 4.88
C GLY A 440 -15.64 34.45 3.62
N ASP A 441 -14.49 35.01 3.31
CA ASP A 441 -13.58 34.53 2.25
C ASP A 441 -12.36 33.87 2.91
N ASP A 442 -12.30 32.55 2.83
CA ASP A 442 -11.25 31.72 3.39
C ASP A 442 -10.17 31.36 2.36
N SER A 443 -10.18 31.99 1.18
CA SER A 443 -9.19 31.77 0.13
C SER A 443 -7.77 32.07 0.59
N GLY A 444 -6.81 31.31 0.05
CA GLY A 444 -5.41 31.52 0.40
C GLY A 444 -4.47 30.56 -0.31
N ALA A 445 -3.18 30.84 -0.18
CA ALA A 445 -2.15 29.97 -0.75
C ALA A 445 -0.99 29.77 0.23
N ARG A 446 -0.36 28.59 0.14
CA ARG A 446 0.80 28.25 0.96
C ARG A 446 1.80 27.41 0.19
N THR A 447 3.08 27.71 0.36
CA THR A 447 4.16 26.94 -0.23
C THR A 447 5.02 26.30 0.87
N MET A 448 5.38 25.05 0.68
CA MET A 448 6.28 24.29 1.53
C MET A 448 7.42 23.74 0.66
N ALA A 449 8.63 23.71 1.19
CA ALA A 449 9.76 23.14 0.49
C ALA A 449 10.66 22.36 1.45
N ALA A 450 11.31 21.32 0.93
CA ALA A 450 12.23 20.51 1.69
C ALA A 450 13.37 20.01 0.80
N LEU A 451 14.56 19.94 1.39
CA LEU A 451 15.70 19.21 0.83
C LEU A 451 15.83 17.90 1.61
N SER A 452 15.84 16.79 0.91
CA SER A 452 16.03 15.45 1.46
C SER A 452 17.29 14.82 0.89
N GLY A 453 18.00 14.02 1.70
CA GLY A 453 19.21 13.35 1.27
C GLY A 453 19.32 11.96 1.90
N ASN A 454 20.14 11.12 1.28
CA ASN A 454 20.54 9.84 1.82
C ASN A 454 21.98 9.52 1.46
N VAL A 455 22.64 8.80 2.36
CA VAL A 455 23.95 8.17 2.12
C VAL A 455 23.88 6.75 2.67
N GLY A 456 24.34 5.79 1.85
CA GLY A 456 24.34 4.39 2.23
C GLY A 456 25.59 3.68 1.75
N VAL A 457 25.97 2.66 2.48
CA VAL A 457 27.07 1.76 2.14
C VAL A 457 26.68 0.32 2.44
N SER A 458 26.97 -0.59 1.55
CA SER A 458 26.90 -2.02 1.81
C SER A 458 28.20 -2.70 1.39
N TRP A 459 28.58 -3.75 2.12
CA TRP A 459 29.79 -4.53 1.86
C TRP A 459 29.46 -6.02 1.81
N SER A 460 29.68 -6.65 0.68
CA SER A 460 29.44 -8.08 0.49
C SER A 460 30.63 -8.93 0.93
N PHE A 461 30.44 -9.77 1.93
CA PHE A 461 31.34 -10.86 2.30
C PHE A 461 30.86 -12.19 1.68
N GLY A 462 30.54 -12.16 0.39
CA GLY A 462 29.88 -13.25 -0.32
C GLY A 462 28.34 -13.24 -0.06
N GLN A 463 27.68 -14.35 -0.44
CA GLN A 463 26.23 -14.48 -0.26
C GLN A 463 25.82 -14.63 1.22
N GLN A 464 26.75 -14.98 2.08
CA GLN A 464 26.47 -15.32 3.48
C GLN A 464 26.20 -14.10 4.36
N LEU A 465 26.86 -12.96 4.06
CA LEU A 465 26.81 -11.77 4.90
C LEU A 465 27.03 -10.50 4.08
N VAL A 466 26.02 -9.63 4.06
CA VAL A 466 26.10 -8.30 3.47
C VAL A 466 25.62 -7.28 4.50
N PRO A 467 26.50 -6.75 5.37
CA PRO A 467 26.19 -5.64 6.25
C PRO A 467 26.00 -4.35 5.44
N TYR A 468 25.18 -3.44 5.99
CA TYR A 468 24.98 -2.12 5.41
C TYR A 468 24.72 -1.06 6.48
N LEU A 469 24.99 0.19 6.11
CA LEU A 469 24.65 1.40 6.88
C LEU A 469 23.91 2.35 5.96
N ASN A 470 22.92 3.05 6.52
CA ASN A 470 22.20 4.11 5.83
C ASN A 470 21.89 5.27 6.79
N VAL A 471 22.07 6.49 6.30
CA VAL A 471 21.57 7.71 6.95
C VAL A 471 20.72 8.45 5.94
N SER A 472 19.49 8.77 6.31
CA SER A 472 18.56 9.42 5.39
C SER A 472 17.69 10.45 6.11
N THR A 473 17.29 11.48 5.36
CA THR A 473 16.35 12.49 5.82
C THR A 473 15.05 12.38 5.06
N SER A 474 13.96 12.79 5.69
CA SER A 474 12.65 12.85 5.05
C SER A 474 11.81 14.00 5.57
N PHE A 475 10.76 14.29 4.81
CA PHE A 475 9.72 15.22 5.22
C PHE A 475 8.34 14.65 4.85
N GLU A 476 7.32 15.18 5.51
CA GLU A 476 5.92 14.89 5.23
C GLU A 476 5.11 16.17 5.36
N THR A 477 4.44 16.58 4.29
CA THR A 477 3.55 17.75 4.31
C THR A 477 2.25 17.41 5.03
N PRO A 478 1.56 18.38 5.66
CA PRO A 478 0.16 18.22 5.99
C PRO A 478 -0.63 17.94 4.70
N THR A 479 -1.71 17.14 4.81
CA THR A 479 -2.69 17.01 3.72
C THR A 479 -3.53 18.28 3.60
N THR A 480 -4.22 18.45 2.47
CA THR A 480 -5.14 19.57 2.29
C THR A 480 -6.19 19.62 3.41
N THR A 481 -6.79 18.48 3.76
CA THR A 481 -7.78 18.38 4.84
C THR A 481 -7.23 18.81 6.20
N GLU A 482 -5.96 18.54 6.49
CA GLU A 482 -5.33 18.98 7.74
C GLU A 482 -5.00 20.46 7.75
N LEU A 483 -4.67 21.03 6.58
CA LEU A 483 -4.36 22.44 6.43
C LEU A 483 -5.60 23.33 6.55
N VAL A 484 -6.77 22.87 6.06
CA VAL A 484 -8.00 23.72 6.05
C VAL A 484 -8.74 23.75 7.37
N ASN A 485 -8.32 22.97 8.37
CA ASN A 485 -8.95 22.96 9.69
C ASN A 485 -8.07 23.73 10.69
N LYS A 486 -8.49 24.92 11.09
CA LYS A 486 -7.79 25.74 12.09
C LYS A 486 -8.21 25.40 13.52
N PRO A 487 -7.32 25.60 14.53
CA PRO A 487 -7.61 25.33 15.93
C PRO A 487 -8.76 26.15 16.54
N ASP A 488 -9.05 27.30 15.96
CA ASP A 488 -10.15 28.18 16.38
C ASP A 488 -11.52 27.83 15.73
N GLY A 489 -11.53 26.79 14.87
CA GLY A 489 -12.71 26.36 14.16
C GLY A 489 -13.07 27.21 12.93
N SER A 490 -12.29 28.25 12.61
CA SER A 490 -12.47 29.07 11.41
C SER A 490 -12.00 28.29 10.16
N GLY A 491 -12.44 28.75 8.98
CA GLY A 491 -12.01 28.21 7.68
C GLY A 491 -10.62 28.69 7.25
N GLY A 492 -10.22 28.32 6.04
CA GLY A 492 -8.97 28.69 5.42
C GLY A 492 -7.74 27.91 5.85
N LEU A 493 -6.59 28.23 5.26
CA LEU A 493 -5.34 27.50 5.49
C LEU A 493 -4.74 27.81 6.88
N ASN A 494 -4.42 26.78 7.65
CA ASN A 494 -3.70 26.90 8.92
C ASN A 494 -2.24 27.31 8.68
N ALA A 495 -1.93 28.59 8.89
CA ALA A 495 -0.59 29.12 8.70
C ALA A 495 0.45 28.56 9.68
N ALA A 496 0.03 28.07 10.84
CA ALA A 496 0.91 27.52 11.87
C ALA A 496 1.34 26.06 11.60
N LEU A 497 0.62 25.32 10.74
CA LEU A 497 0.89 23.91 10.49
C LEU A 497 1.94 23.75 9.38
N GLY A 498 3.14 23.28 9.71
CA GLY A 498 4.25 23.03 8.79
C GLY A 498 4.49 21.54 8.52
N PRO A 499 5.42 21.20 7.61
CA PRO A 499 5.81 19.82 7.38
C PRO A 499 6.57 19.25 8.57
N GLN A 500 6.30 17.98 8.89
CA GLN A 500 7.18 17.24 9.80
C GLN A 500 8.45 16.81 9.09
N ARG A 501 9.54 16.63 9.84
CA ARG A 501 10.84 16.22 9.31
C ARG A 501 11.40 15.07 10.12
N ALA A 502 12.17 14.18 9.47
CA ALA A 502 12.81 13.08 10.15
C ALA A 502 14.25 12.89 9.66
N ILE A 503 15.10 12.38 10.58
CA ILE A 503 16.41 11.80 10.27
C ILE A 503 16.36 10.37 10.74
N ASN A 504 16.74 9.44 9.86
CA ASN A 504 16.85 8.02 10.16
C ASN A 504 18.29 7.56 10.06
N TYR A 505 18.72 6.79 11.05
CA TYR A 505 19.97 6.05 11.06
C TYR A 505 19.62 4.56 11.05
N GLU A 506 20.23 3.80 10.17
CA GLU A 506 19.99 2.38 10.03
C GLU A 506 21.29 1.63 9.87
N ILE A 507 21.42 0.53 10.61
CA ILE A 507 22.43 -0.50 10.40
C ILE A 507 21.72 -1.83 10.21
N GLY A 508 22.13 -2.59 9.21
CA GLY A 508 21.54 -3.90 8.96
C GLY A 508 22.52 -4.88 8.34
N ALA A 509 22.04 -6.09 8.24
CA ALA A 509 22.75 -7.16 7.53
C ALA A 509 21.73 -8.12 6.91
N ARG A 510 22.07 -8.70 5.79
CA ARG A 510 21.34 -9.78 5.15
C ARG A 510 22.28 -10.81 4.57
N GLY A 511 21.78 -11.99 4.30
CA GLY A 511 22.58 -13.02 3.69
C GLY A 511 21.89 -14.37 3.62
N GLN A 512 22.58 -15.29 2.99
CA GLN A 512 22.21 -16.68 2.81
C GLN A 512 23.37 -17.57 3.27
N PRO A 513 23.51 -17.80 4.60
CA PRO A 513 24.62 -18.59 5.14
C PRO A 513 24.61 -20.04 4.69
N LEU A 514 23.44 -20.58 4.36
CA LEU A 514 23.22 -21.88 3.74
C LEU A 514 22.21 -21.73 2.60
N PRO A 515 22.21 -22.56 1.58
CA PRO A 515 21.21 -22.52 0.51
C PRO A 515 19.77 -22.63 0.99
N SER A 516 19.57 -23.24 2.17
CA SER A 516 18.26 -23.42 2.82
C SER A 516 17.91 -22.35 3.82
N ILE A 517 18.76 -21.36 4.10
CA ILE A 517 18.51 -20.32 5.12
C ILE A 517 18.85 -18.96 4.55
N SER A 518 17.87 -18.05 4.57
CA SER A 518 18.09 -16.63 4.31
C SER A 518 17.62 -15.79 5.48
N TYR A 519 18.32 -14.67 5.73
CA TYR A 519 17.96 -13.76 6.82
C TYR A 519 18.13 -12.30 6.43
N SER A 520 17.42 -11.44 7.15
CA SER A 520 17.62 -10.00 7.15
C SER A 520 17.42 -9.45 8.55
N VAL A 521 18.30 -8.55 8.98
CA VAL A 521 18.21 -7.85 10.27
C VAL A 521 18.45 -6.37 10.03
N ALA A 522 17.67 -5.51 10.68
CA ALA A 522 17.90 -4.07 10.67
C ALA A 522 17.64 -3.49 12.07
N LEU A 523 18.51 -2.59 12.50
CA LEU A 523 18.33 -1.73 13.66
C LEU A 523 18.21 -0.30 13.15
N PHE A 524 17.22 0.43 13.62
CA PHE A 524 16.98 1.80 13.17
C PHE A 524 16.67 2.75 14.31
N LEU A 525 17.05 4.02 14.12
CA LEU A 525 16.80 5.13 15.01
C LEU A 525 16.19 6.28 14.20
N GLY A 526 14.91 6.58 14.42
CA GLY A 526 14.19 7.69 13.81
C GLY A 526 14.10 8.88 14.77
N ARG A 527 14.46 10.07 14.30
CA ARG A 527 14.34 11.34 15.02
C ARG A 527 13.44 12.26 14.26
N ILE A 528 12.20 12.39 14.72
CA ILE A 528 11.16 13.19 14.07
C ILE A 528 11.00 14.50 14.82
N SER A 529 10.98 15.60 14.10
CA SER A 529 10.65 16.94 14.59
C SER A 529 9.38 17.45 13.92
N ASP A 530 8.68 18.35 14.60
CA ASP A 530 7.45 18.97 14.11
C ASP A 530 6.37 17.94 13.71
N ALA A 531 6.25 16.85 14.49
CA ALA A 531 5.31 15.76 14.23
C ALA A 531 3.88 16.31 14.09
N ILE A 532 3.21 15.95 13.00
CA ILE A 532 1.81 16.34 12.76
C ILE A 532 0.90 15.45 13.60
N VAL A 533 0.18 16.06 14.54
CA VAL A 533 -0.74 15.36 15.45
C VAL A 533 -2.13 15.99 15.40
N GLN A 534 -3.13 15.14 15.56
CA GLN A 534 -4.50 15.60 15.70
C GLN A 534 -4.73 16.19 17.09
N GLY A 535 -5.27 17.39 17.15
CA GLY A 535 -5.79 18.01 18.36
C GLY A 535 -7.22 17.57 18.69
N PRO A 536 -7.81 18.11 19.76
CA PRO A 536 -9.22 17.90 20.07
C PRO A 536 -10.12 18.40 18.93
N GLU A 537 -11.29 17.80 18.80
CA GLU A 537 -12.28 18.30 17.84
C GLU A 537 -12.91 19.62 18.35
N VAL A 538 -12.98 20.61 17.46
CA VAL A 538 -13.65 21.88 17.69
C VAL A 538 -14.76 22.04 16.67
N GLY A 539 -15.99 22.24 17.12
CA GLY A 539 -17.14 22.38 16.22
C GLY A 539 -17.41 21.15 15.32
N GLY A 540 -17.02 19.95 15.78
CA GLY A 540 -17.15 18.70 15.00
C GLY A 540 -16.08 18.51 13.92
N ARG A 541 -15.04 19.36 13.92
CA ARG A 541 -13.87 19.23 13.02
C ARG A 541 -12.63 18.90 13.82
N ALA A 542 -11.87 17.90 13.36
CA ALA A 542 -10.54 17.65 13.86
C ALA A 542 -9.57 18.72 13.32
N PHE A 543 -8.77 19.32 14.17
CA PHE A 543 -7.69 20.18 13.72
C PHE A 543 -6.32 19.54 13.99
N PHE A 544 -5.30 20.04 13.30
CA PHE A 544 -3.96 19.49 13.36
C PHE A 544 -2.94 20.57 13.74
N ARG A 545 -1.88 20.16 14.41
CA ARG A 545 -0.77 21.02 14.79
C ARG A 545 0.54 20.26 14.70
N ASN A 546 1.63 20.98 14.57
CA ASN A 546 2.94 20.41 14.82
C ASN A 546 3.13 20.29 16.34
N ALA A 547 3.33 19.07 16.80
CA ALA A 547 3.58 18.76 18.21
C ALA A 547 4.97 18.16 18.34
N GLY A 548 5.82 18.88 19.03
CA GLY A 548 7.06 18.38 19.57
C GLY A 548 7.90 17.45 18.71
N LYS A 549 8.51 16.49 19.39
CA LYS A 549 9.46 15.53 18.79
C LYS A 549 9.05 14.11 19.13
N THR A 550 9.31 13.16 18.22
CA THR A 550 9.20 11.73 18.51
C THR A 550 10.49 10.99 18.20
N HIS A 551 10.72 9.89 18.93
CA HIS A 551 11.79 8.94 18.70
C HIS A 551 11.15 7.62 18.28
N ASN A 552 11.50 7.14 17.10
CA ASN A 552 11.03 5.89 16.55
C ASN A 552 12.22 4.93 16.42
N ASP A 553 12.53 4.22 17.48
CA ASP A 553 13.65 3.28 17.55
C ASP A 553 13.13 1.85 17.44
N GLY A 554 13.87 0.95 16.81
CA GLY A 554 13.42 -0.41 16.71
C GLY A 554 14.40 -1.39 16.05
N ALA A 555 13.93 -2.62 15.99
CA ALA A 555 14.64 -3.73 15.37
C ALA A 555 13.67 -4.54 14.48
N GLU A 556 14.17 -5.03 13.37
CA GLU A 556 13.46 -5.85 12.41
C GLU A 556 14.27 -7.12 12.12
N VAL A 557 13.62 -8.27 12.12
CA VAL A 557 14.24 -9.56 11.79
C VAL A 557 13.34 -10.32 10.84
N GLY A 558 13.87 -10.71 9.71
CA GLY A 558 13.27 -11.65 8.77
C GLY A 558 14.11 -12.90 8.63
N ILE A 559 13.49 -14.05 8.64
CA ILE A 559 14.17 -15.34 8.40
C ILE A 559 13.29 -16.24 7.54
N SER A 560 13.92 -16.93 6.60
CA SER A 560 13.29 -17.98 5.81
C SER A 560 14.18 -19.23 5.85
N VAL A 561 13.57 -20.37 6.17
CA VAL A 561 14.26 -21.65 6.31
C VAL A 561 13.56 -22.70 5.47
N ALA A 562 14.27 -23.35 4.56
CA ALA A 562 13.78 -24.48 3.75
C ALA A 562 14.48 -25.77 4.21
N PRO A 563 14.08 -26.41 5.34
CA PRO A 563 14.80 -27.50 5.95
C PRO A 563 14.80 -28.77 5.09
N VAL A 564 13.76 -28.96 4.30
CA VAL A 564 13.60 -30.05 3.33
C VAL A 564 12.92 -29.53 2.08
N ARG A 565 13.05 -30.25 0.97
CA ARG A 565 12.37 -29.88 -0.29
C ARG A 565 10.85 -29.79 -0.08
N GLY A 566 10.26 -28.71 -0.58
CA GLY A 566 8.82 -28.47 -0.50
C GLY A 566 8.32 -27.91 0.83
N LEU A 567 9.17 -27.70 1.84
CA LEU A 567 8.80 -27.05 3.11
C LEU A 567 9.59 -25.75 3.28
N THR A 568 8.89 -24.64 3.51
CA THR A 568 9.48 -23.35 3.86
C THR A 568 8.83 -22.81 5.13
N LEU A 569 9.64 -22.41 6.08
CA LEU A 569 9.27 -21.74 7.32
C LEU A 569 9.73 -20.28 7.22
N ASN A 570 8.84 -19.36 7.46
CA ASN A 570 9.13 -17.92 7.45
C ASN A 570 8.85 -17.29 8.80
N GLY A 571 9.67 -16.37 9.22
CA GLY A 571 9.48 -15.58 10.42
C GLY A 571 9.77 -14.11 10.14
N ALA A 572 8.86 -13.23 10.53
CA ALA A 572 9.05 -11.80 10.56
C ALA A 572 8.81 -11.28 11.99
N TYR A 573 9.74 -10.51 12.50
CA TYR A 573 9.63 -9.90 13.82
C TYR A 573 9.95 -8.42 13.74
N THR A 574 9.15 -7.61 14.45
CA THR A 574 9.36 -6.19 14.61
C THR A 574 9.29 -5.81 16.07
N TYR A 575 10.34 -5.15 16.54
CA TYR A 575 10.35 -4.45 17.82
C TYR A 575 10.24 -2.95 17.58
N ALA A 576 9.26 -2.29 18.18
CA ALA A 576 8.91 -0.90 17.95
C ALA A 576 8.90 -0.12 19.29
N ARG A 577 9.94 0.65 19.54
CA ARG A 577 10.02 1.55 20.70
C ARG A 577 9.81 2.99 20.24
N TYR A 578 8.55 3.37 20.03
CA TYR A 578 8.17 4.70 19.55
C TYR A 578 7.62 5.53 20.69
N ARG A 579 8.18 6.74 20.91
CA ARG A 579 7.84 7.60 22.05
C ARG A 579 7.81 9.06 21.66
N PHE A 580 6.94 9.82 22.33
CA PHE A 580 7.04 11.27 22.34
C PHE A 580 8.30 11.70 23.13
N ALA A 581 9.21 12.39 22.47
CA ALA A 581 10.37 12.99 23.12
C ALA A 581 10.03 14.37 23.71
N SER A 582 9.08 15.07 23.09
CA SER A 582 8.52 16.32 23.59
C SER A 582 7.13 16.50 23.00
N TYR A 583 6.10 16.47 23.83
CA TYR A 583 4.72 16.71 23.41
C TYR A 583 3.89 17.31 24.54
N ARG A 584 3.30 18.49 24.28
CA ARG A 584 2.42 19.18 25.22
C ARG A 584 1.04 19.42 24.60
N LEU A 585 -0.01 19.01 25.28
CA LEU A 585 -1.39 19.28 24.87
C LEU A 585 -1.76 20.76 25.06
N ALA A 586 -2.90 21.18 24.48
CA ALA A 586 -3.35 22.57 24.55
C ALA A 586 -3.70 23.02 26.00
N ASP A 587 -4.12 22.08 26.84
CA ASP A 587 -4.41 22.30 28.27
C ASP A 587 -3.15 22.34 29.16
N GLY A 588 -1.96 22.23 28.56
CA GLY A 588 -0.68 22.23 29.25
C GLY A 588 -0.19 20.86 29.71
N THR A 589 -0.97 19.78 29.55
CA THR A 589 -0.57 18.42 29.90
C THR A 589 0.67 18.00 29.12
N VAL A 590 1.70 17.49 29.80
CA VAL A 590 2.95 17.01 29.21
C VAL A 590 2.86 15.50 28.99
N LEU A 591 3.12 15.05 27.77
CA LEU A 591 3.11 13.65 27.36
C LEU A 591 4.50 13.11 27.00
N ASP A 592 5.56 13.79 27.44
CA ASP A 592 6.95 13.39 27.21
C ASP A 592 7.20 11.98 27.76
N GLY A 593 7.84 11.14 26.97
CA GLY A 593 8.11 9.74 27.33
C GLY A 593 6.96 8.76 27.06
N ASN A 594 5.72 9.23 26.82
CA ASN A 594 4.61 8.37 26.44
C ASN A 594 4.90 7.66 25.10
N ARG A 595 4.37 6.45 24.97
CA ARG A 595 4.48 5.66 23.74
C ARG A 595 3.54 6.23 22.67
N LEU A 596 3.98 6.18 21.40
CA LEU A 596 3.11 6.50 20.28
C LEU A 596 2.02 5.42 20.16
N PRO A 597 0.74 5.81 20.09
CA PRO A 597 -0.34 4.86 19.92
C PRO A 597 -0.43 4.31 18.49
N GLY A 598 -1.17 3.21 18.31
CA GLY A 598 -1.51 2.62 17.02
C GLY A 598 -0.53 1.58 16.48
N VAL A 599 0.58 1.32 17.17
CA VAL A 599 1.56 0.29 16.80
C VAL A 599 1.86 -0.60 18.00
N PRO A 600 1.85 -1.93 17.84
CA PRO A 600 2.30 -2.84 18.90
C PRO A 600 3.81 -2.71 19.11
N GLU A 601 4.28 -2.88 20.34
CA GLU A 601 5.72 -2.89 20.65
C GLU A 601 6.42 -4.12 20.10
N HIS A 602 5.74 -5.25 20.13
CA HIS A 602 6.21 -6.51 19.57
C HIS A 602 5.18 -7.02 18.56
N PHE A 603 5.63 -7.31 17.36
CA PHE A 603 4.81 -7.89 16.30
C PHE A 603 5.54 -9.07 15.66
N TRP A 604 4.86 -10.21 15.59
CA TRP A 604 5.38 -11.45 15.02
C TRP A 604 4.46 -11.95 13.93
N ARG A 605 5.03 -12.38 12.83
CA ARG A 605 4.35 -13.16 11.79
C ARG A 605 5.18 -14.41 11.51
N LEU A 606 4.56 -15.56 11.75
CA LEU A 606 5.16 -16.87 11.47
C LEU A 606 4.39 -17.50 10.32
N GLY A 607 5.11 -18.05 9.35
CA GLY A 607 4.54 -18.67 8.16
C GLY A 607 5.10 -20.07 7.94
N LEU A 608 4.26 -20.98 7.49
CA LEU A 608 4.61 -22.29 7.00
C LEU A 608 4.03 -22.44 5.60
N ARG A 609 4.86 -22.88 4.66
CA ARG A 609 4.44 -23.28 3.31
C ARG A 609 4.98 -24.65 3.02
N THR A 610 4.12 -25.55 2.57
CA THR A 610 4.58 -26.88 2.18
C THR A 610 3.87 -27.36 0.92
N SER A 611 4.64 -27.99 0.05
CA SER A 611 4.13 -28.79 -1.07
C SER A 611 4.02 -30.24 -0.62
N LEU A 612 2.85 -30.81 -0.81
CA LEU A 612 2.51 -32.20 -0.44
C LEU A 612 2.52 -33.08 -1.69
N PRO A 613 2.54 -34.42 -1.55
CA PRO A 613 2.39 -35.32 -2.69
C PRO A 613 1.11 -35.05 -3.50
N ALA A 614 1.13 -35.43 -4.78
CA ALA A 614 0.01 -35.27 -5.72
C ALA A 614 -0.45 -33.80 -5.88
N ASP A 615 0.50 -32.87 -5.90
CA ASP A 615 0.31 -31.42 -6.16
C ASP A 615 -0.57 -30.69 -5.14
N PHE A 616 -0.80 -31.28 -3.97
CA PHE A 616 -1.40 -30.56 -2.84
C PHE A 616 -0.41 -29.59 -2.21
N TYR A 617 -0.93 -28.55 -1.58
CA TYR A 617 -0.16 -27.66 -0.74
C TYR A 617 -0.90 -27.31 0.55
N LEU A 618 -0.15 -27.00 1.59
CA LEU A 618 -0.66 -26.49 2.86
C LEU A 618 0.15 -25.24 3.23
N ASP A 619 -0.53 -24.12 3.41
CA ASP A 619 0.04 -22.88 3.91
C ASP A 619 -0.64 -22.53 5.23
N ALA A 620 0.14 -22.09 6.21
CA ALA A 620 -0.37 -21.57 7.47
C ALA A 620 0.38 -20.31 7.85
N ASP A 621 -0.30 -19.41 8.49
CA ASP A 621 0.30 -18.24 9.10
C ASP A 621 -0.26 -17.99 10.50
N HIS A 622 0.58 -17.39 11.35
CA HIS A 622 0.24 -17.06 12.72
C HIS A 622 0.77 -15.69 13.07
N THR A 623 -0.14 -14.77 13.44
CA THR A 623 0.19 -13.38 13.79
C THR A 623 0.01 -13.17 15.28
N ILE A 624 1.04 -12.67 15.95
CA ILE A 624 1.04 -12.36 17.38
C ILE A 624 1.43 -10.89 17.56
N SER A 625 0.83 -10.19 18.51
CA SER A 625 1.27 -8.86 18.90
C SER A 625 1.16 -8.61 20.40
N SER A 626 1.96 -7.69 20.89
CA SER A 626 1.69 -7.04 22.18
C SER A 626 0.43 -6.15 22.06
N SER A 627 -0.13 -5.75 23.21
CA SER A 627 -1.23 -4.78 23.25
C SER A 627 -0.84 -3.46 22.58
N ILE A 628 -1.83 -2.79 21.99
CA ILE A 628 -1.70 -1.51 21.30
C ILE A 628 -2.31 -0.42 22.17
N LEU A 629 -1.63 0.72 22.28
CA LEU A 629 -2.18 1.93 22.87
C LEU A 629 -3.13 2.62 21.89
N ALA A 630 -4.28 3.06 22.38
CA ALA A 630 -5.31 3.72 21.59
C ALA A 630 -5.30 5.26 21.70
N ASP A 631 -4.59 5.81 22.67
CA ASP A 631 -4.55 7.26 22.92
C ASP A 631 -3.15 7.76 23.29
N ASP A 632 -2.91 9.05 23.03
CA ASP A 632 -1.64 9.72 23.29
C ASP A 632 -1.31 9.80 24.79
N ALA A 633 -2.32 9.78 25.66
CA ALA A 633 -2.15 9.81 27.10
C ALA A 633 -1.72 8.45 27.69
N ASN A 634 -1.73 7.40 26.86
CA ASN A 634 -1.41 6.02 27.22
C ASN A 634 -2.35 5.43 28.29
N THR A 635 -3.63 5.81 28.25
CA THR A 635 -4.64 5.36 29.21
C THR A 635 -5.41 4.14 28.74
N THR A 636 -5.54 3.94 27.42
CA THR A 636 -6.35 2.86 26.84
C THR A 636 -5.48 1.85 26.10
N TRP A 637 -5.44 0.63 26.62
CA TRP A 637 -4.76 -0.51 26.03
C TRP A 637 -5.76 -1.42 25.33
N VAL A 638 -5.43 -1.86 24.13
CA VAL A 638 -6.23 -2.79 23.33
C VAL A 638 -5.40 -4.03 23.03
N ASP A 639 -5.90 -5.17 23.47
CA ASP A 639 -5.36 -6.48 23.08
C ASP A 639 -5.91 -6.84 21.69
N ALA A 640 -5.18 -6.45 20.64
CA ALA A 640 -5.63 -6.59 19.25
C ALA A 640 -5.59 -8.06 18.81
N TRP A 641 -4.40 -8.54 18.44
CA TRP A 641 -4.23 -9.95 18.00
C TRP A 641 -3.93 -10.90 19.15
N GLY A 642 -3.57 -10.40 20.32
CA GLY A 642 -3.32 -11.16 21.54
C GLY A 642 -2.34 -12.33 21.36
N ALA A 643 -2.70 -13.47 21.90
CA ALA A 643 -1.92 -14.72 21.80
C ALA A 643 -1.90 -15.31 20.39
N GLY A 644 -2.43 -14.61 19.41
CA GLY A 644 -2.25 -14.86 17.99
C GLY A 644 -3.49 -15.35 17.25
N ILE A 645 -3.51 -14.97 15.96
CA ILE A 645 -4.52 -15.40 15.00
C ILE A 645 -3.84 -16.31 13.99
N THR A 646 -4.39 -17.53 13.85
CA THR A 646 -3.91 -18.53 12.91
C THR A 646 -4.83 -18.60 11.70
N ASN A 647 -4.26 -18.56 10.51
CA ASN A 647 -4.96 -18.82 9.27
C ASN A 647 -4.38 -20.06 8.59
N LEU A 648 -5.21 -20.82 7.89
CA LEU A 648 -4.84 -22.06 7.21
C LEU A 648 -5.37 -22.04 5.79
N ARG A 649 -4.59 -22.56 4.85
CA ARG A 649 -4.96 -22.72 3.45
C ARG A 649 -4.51 -24.08 2.96
N LEU A 650 -5.43 -24.82 2.39
CA LEU A 650 -5.20 -26.11 1.75
C LEU A 650 -5.64 -25.98 0.30
N GLY A 651 -4.82 -26.39 -0.63
CA GLY A 651 -5.21 -26.39 -2.03
C GLY A 651 -4.48 -27.46 -2.83
N TRP A 652 -4.87 -27.54 -4.09
CA TRP A 652 -4.32 -28.47 -5.06
C TRP A 652 -4.04 -27.71 -6.36
N GLY A 653 -2.96 -28.04 -7.06
CA GLY A 653 -2.59 -27.46 -8.35
C GLY A 653 -2.39 -28.55 -9.38
N GLY A 654 -3.46 -28.97 -10.07
CA GLY A 654 -3.41 -29.97 -11.12
C GLY A 654 -3.32 -29.34 -12.49
N GLN A 655 -2.41 -29.88 -13.33
CA GLN A 655 -2.30 -29.46 -14.73
C GLN A 655 -2.62 -30.64 -15.64
N THR A 656 -3.52 -30.42 -16.61
CA THR A 656 -3.84 -31.37 -17.66
C THR A 656 -3.70 -30.69 -19.02
N GLY A 657 -2.58 -30.96 -19.71
CA GLY A 657 -2.27 -30.28 -20.97
C GLY A 657 -2.06 -28.78 -20.75
N GLN A 658 -2.90 -27.97 -21.39
CA GLN A 658 -2.88 -26.50 -21.34
C GLN A 658 -3.80 -25.92 -20.24
N VAL A 659 -4.53 -26.77 -19.53
CA VAL A 659 -5.49 -26.37 -18.49
C VAL A 659 -4.92 -26.65 -17.11
N GLU A 660 -4.93 -25.63 -16.26
CA GLU A 660 -4.63 -25.72 -14.82
C GLU A 660 -5.93 -25.58 -14.02
N ILE A 661 -6.11 -26.39 -13.02
CA ILE A 661 -7.23 -26.30 -12.07
C ILE A 661 -6.64 -26.29 -10.68
N ALA A 662 -6.93 -25.25 -9.91
CA ALA A 662 -6.37 -25.05 -8.57
C ALA A 662 -7.48 -24.73 -7.55
N PRO A 663 -8.22 -25.74 -7.07
CA PRO A 663 -9.16 -25.57 -5.96
C PRO A 663 -8.42 -25.32 -4.66
N PHE A 664 -9.03 -24.53 -3.77
CA PHE A 664 -8.49 -24.25 -2.45
C PHE A 664 -9.57 -24.04 -1.39
N LEU A 665 -9.20 -24.35 -0.16
CA LEU A 665 -9.95 -24.08 1.06
C LEU A 665 -9.11 -23.16 1.93
N GLY A 666 -9.70 -22.07 2.42
CA GLY A 666 -9.10 -21.18 3.40
C GLY A 666 -9.91 -21.12 4.69
N VAL A 667 -9.22 -21.03 5.80
CA VAL A 667 -9.81 -20.81 7.13
C VAL A 667 -9.05 -19.66 7.78
N ASN A 668 -9.70 -18.52 7.91
CA ASN A 668 -9.16 -17.38 8.67
C ASN A 668 -9.64 -17.49 10.12
N ASN A 669 -8.75 -17.14 11.07
CA ASN A 669 -9.00 -17.25 12.50
C ASN A 669 -9.44 -18.68 12.90
N LEU A 670 -8.59 -19.67 12.64
CA LEU A 670 -8.83 -21.10 12.82
C LEU A 670 -9.41 -21.44 14.21
N TRP A 671 -8.95 -20.73 15.25
CA TRP A 671 -9.34 -20.99 16.64
C TRP A 671 -10.59 -20.22 17.08
N ASP A 672 -11.27 -19.55 16.15
CA ASP A 672 -12.50 -18.77 16.41
C ASP A 672 -12.33 -17.74 17.55
N ARG A 673 -11.19 -17.09 17.62
CA ARG A 673 -10.89 -16.08 18.66
C ARG A 673 -11.67 -14.79 18.42
N ARG A 674 -12.09 -14.13 19.50
CA ARG A 674 -12.53 -12.73 19.45
C ARG A 674 -11.30 -11.85 19.50
N TYR A 675 -11.15 -10.94 18.55
CA TYR A 675 -10.01 -10.03 18.48
C TYR A 675 -10.39 -8.70 17.84
N VAL A 676 -9.51 -7.70 17.97
CA VAL A 676 -9.64 -6.36 17.39
C VAL A 676 -8.70 -6.30 16.20
N GLY A 677 -9.24 -6.01 15.02
CA GLY A 677 -8.45 -5.95 13.77
C GLY A 677 -7.67 -4.65 13.63
N SER A 678 -8.19 -3.56 14.19
CA SER A 678 -7.56 -2.24 14.18
C SER A 678 -8.04 -1.41 15.38
N VAL A 679 -7.32 -0.31 15.66
CA VAL A 679 -7.61 0.61 16.76
C VAL A 679 -7.81 2.00 16.21
N THR A 680 -8.97 2.63 16.50
CA THR A 680 -9.17 4.06 16.24
C THR A 680 -8.43 4.87 17.29
N LEU A 681 -7.53 5.77 16.83
CA LEU A 681 -6.69 6.56 17.73
C LEU A 681 -7.42 7.80 18.26
N ASN A 682 -7.23 8.07 19.57
CA ASN A 682 -7.86 9.19 20.26
C ASN A 682 -9.38 9.25 20.03
N GLY A 683 -10.04 8.09 19.92
CA GLY A 683 -11.47 7.99 19.59
C GLY A 683 -12.36 8.69 20.59
N VAL A 684 -13.22 9.60 20.11
CA VAL A 684 -14.13 10.38 20.94
C VAL A 684 -15.06 9.46 21.72
N GLY A 685 -15.22 9.73 23.04
CA GLY A 685 -16.05 8.91 23.92
C GLY A 685 -15.54 7.48 24.12
N GLY A 686 -14.23 7.23 23.95
CA GLY A 686 -13.63 5.91 24.13
C GLY A 686 -13.97 4.92 23.01
N ARG A 687 -14.37 5.40 21.84
CA ARG A 687 -14.63 4.58 20.63
C ARG A 687 -13.34 4.24 19.92
N VAL A 688 -12.66 3.21 20.38
CA VAL A 688 -11.34 2.80 19.88
C VAL A 688 -11.30 1.40 19.30
N PHE A 689 -12.31 0.57 19.58
CA PHE A 689 -12.31 -0.84 19.20
C PHE A 689 -12.91 -1.01 17.79
N GLU A 690 -12.12 -1.50 16.84
CA GLU A 690 -12.57 -1.95 15.52
C GLU A 690 -12.51 -3.48 15.48
N PRO A 691 -13.61 -4.18 15.77
CA PRO A 691 -13.64 -5.64 15.85
C PRO A 691 -13.27 -6.28 14.51
N ALA A 692 -12.70 -7.45 14.57
CA ALA A 692 -12.45 -8.33 13.43
C ALA A 692 -13.43 -9.53 13.44
N PRO A 693 -13.66 -10.16 12.27
CA PRO A 693 -14.55 -11.29 12.17
C PRO A 693 -14.01 -12.49 12.98
N ARG A 694 -14.94 -13.31 13.44
CA ARG A 694 -14.67 -14.62 14.01
C ARG A 694 -14.10 -15.53 12.90
N ARG A 695 -14.13 -16.82 13.08
CA ARG A 695 -13.66 -17.76 12.04
C ARG A 695 -14.45 -17.57 10.74
N ILE A 696 -13.74 -17.38 9.63
CA ILE A 696 -14.28 -17.37 8.27
C ILE A 696 -13.73 -18.59 7.54
N ILE A 697 -14.62 -19.35 6.90
CA ILE A 697 -14.26 -20.47 6.02
C ILE A 697 -14.65 -20.07 4.60
N TYR A 698 -13.73 -20.23 3.67
CA TYR A 698 -13.98 -19.92 2.26
C TYR A 698 -13.44 -21.02 1.35
N LEU A 699 -14.14 -21.23 0.25
CA LEU A 699 -13.78 -22.16 -0.81
C LEU A 699 -13.56 -21.37 -2.11
N GLY A 700 -12.63 -21.82 -2.91
CA GLY A 700 -12.41 -21.23 -4.20
C GLY A 700 -11.73 -22.16 -5.20
N THR A 701 -11.68 -21.72 -6.41
CA THR A 701 -10.92 -22.37 -7.48
C THR A 701 -10.33 -21.32 -8.41
N GLU A 702 -9.17 -21.63 -8.96
CA GLU A 702 -8.58 -20.94 -10.10
C GLU A 702 -8.53 -21.92 -11.26
N ILE A 703 -9.03 -21.51 -12.43
CA ILE A 703 -8.98 -22.27 -13.67
C ILE A 703 -8.17 -21.45 -14.65
N GLY A 704 -7.04 -22.00 -15.08
CA GLY A 704 -6.09 -21.41 -16.00
C GLY A 704 -6.06 -22.15 -17.34
N TYR A 705 -5.83 -21.40 -18.41
CA TYR A 705 -5.51 -21.91 -19.74
C TYR A 705 -4.33 -21.14 -20.30
N VAL A 706 -3.33 -21.83 -20.80
CA VAL A 706 -2.18 -21.23 -21.48
C VAL A 706 -2.06 -21.90 -22.84
N ALA A 707 -2.21 -21.12 -23.92
CA ALA A 707 -2.01 -21.62 -25.27
C ALA A 707 -0.54 -22.00 -25.49
N ALA A 708 -0.29 -23.09 -26.17
CA ALA A 708 1.06 -23.47 -26.58
C ALA A 708 1.67 -22.38 -27.49
N PRO A 709 2.97 -22.14 -27.40
CA PRO A 709 3.69 -21.16 -28.19
C PRO A 709 3.65 -21.43 -29.69
#